data_0aba382511efed7b7748d963a0aee1b6
#
_entry.id   0aba382511efed7b7748d963a0aee1b6
#
_cell.length_a   1.000
_cell.length_b   1.000
_cell.length_c   1.000
_cell.angle_alpha   90.00
_cell.angle_beta   90.00
_cell.angle_gamma   90.00
#
_symmetry.space_group_name_H-M   'P 1'
#
loop_
_entity.id
_entity.type
_entity.pdbx_description
1 polymer ?
#
loop_
_entity_poly.entity_id
_entity_poly.type
_entity_poly.pdbx_seq_one_letter_code
_entity_poly.pdbx_strand_id
1 'polypeptide(L)'
;MKLHETAQNEILRLTNEKNGLSLTFDDVEFARILSSPETTSILFKGKDGSRYYKSVFVSMVKRDLAKAFLGIPIKVIVEEDTQLREIMQTVADRYGVAFDLATDFLQEQLNKATTTSTTGRQTVTLTAGDESLVWAGDLELTVENRKYNLLSLIQHLDLTGLKYLHADRTKGDIELLIAGIDPDRFAGLANLQQGEVIYPALAHRIADAIRRENAPADIGLPVLRGLFENAAITKVERTDLGDAYSVPINTNDHYQGTAIFHLNNGNPKGAPNYRYAKGTRNLWQPMYWIINGQSTENFSVVSEDMVLNAYMRCHTANGLVGIEWRTTDTLDHGCIAYDPMTSLLGLIFKAKITFTGDQRNFADTENPPVLTVVHKDDSRQYISLTRYATDISEDGTSATVTIDFNDAMAGFYADEPIELESVTSLMFSMSSRHYKEDATETTYLETPIDLGLTIEILPIDGVYQEMIVNRHHCTPHELRAITAYDDHYNITPERVFENLVYAGYQDELVHYVGMSHFYDTVWTPSVGKLLVNTTDVLNPPCIAWHEAFAALAAKHHFSVTISLSYELMSTACPFEWAQQDWEGNIAATGYTPPSWLLSPCNQYAMAWLGDVLTAFADIIYPHVQDICVQVGEPWWWINTANNKPCIYDYQTKLAFNTRYPDKYAADIGDINNPLSGGDYDLYVEFCNDQLGYACWNLVNRVKSKYTQIKTGILPFLPTIMSNAFTEKLNLPKAWYNPEKFDRFYSECYDWIIETHVTKAEQAITIPRDTLGFPVSQIHYYLGFVPGEDLAPLYGFDVKTPYKRELWKRIMGNYANNLDMFEGLTQYIWAYPQFIGDSIVPGQVPEEFYFLGKRYDIIRTDIPFDFTPDA
;
A
#
# COMPACT_ATOMS: atom_id res chain seq x y z
N MET A 1 -10.42 0.00 -15.94
CA MET A 1 -10.59 -1.03 -17.02
C MET A 1 -12.07 -1.07 -17.37
N LYS A 2 -12.42 -0.77 -18.61
CA LYS A 2 -13.83 -0.90 -19.01
C LYS A 2 -14.17 -2.38 -19.08
N LEU A 3 -15.05 -2.81 -18.21
CA LEU A 3 -15.61 -4.15 -18.23
C LEU A 3 -16.32 -4.38 -19.58
N HIS A 4 -16.06 -5.49 -20.24
CA HIS A 4 -16.67 -5.94 -21.51
C HIS A 4 -16.03 -5.46 -22.82
N GLU A 5 -14.84 -4.82 -22.80
CA GLU A 5 -14.09 -4.63 -24.05
C GLU A 5 -13.36 -5.93 -24.39
N THR A 6 -13.28 -6.24 -25.69
CA THR A 6 -12.46 -7.37 -26.15
C THR A 6 -11.00 -7.11 -25.87
N ALA A 7 -10.19 -8.18 -25.74
CA ALA A 7 -8.75 -8.02 -25.52
C ALA A 7 -8.08 -7.09 -26.56
N GLN A 8 -8.56 -7.10 -27.81
CA GLN A 8 -8.06 -6.22 -28.87
C GLN A 8 -8.36 -4.75 -28.59
N ASN A 9 -9.58 -4.43 -28.16
CA ASN A 9 -9.97 -3.07 -27.79
C ASN A 9 -9.16 -2.58 -26.59
N GLU A 10 -8.98 -3.41 -25.60
CA GLU A 10 -8.19 -3.06 -24.41
C GLU A 10 -6.71 -2.82 -24.74
N ILE A 11 -6.13 -3.64 -25.60
CA ILE A 11 -4.76 -3.43 -26.06
C ILE A 11 -4.63 -2.11 -26.83
N LEU A 12 -5.59 -1.78 -27.70
CA LEU A 12 -5.58 -0.50 -28.42
C LEU A 12 -5.73 0.67 -27.44
N ARG A 13 -6.62 0.55 -26.46
CA ARG A 13 -6.82 1.54 -25.40
C ARG A 13 -5.54 1.77 -24.59
N LEU A 14 -4.93 0.72 -24.08
CA LEU A 14 -3.67 0.80 -23.30
C LEU A 14 -2.52 1.39 -24.14
N THR A 15 -2.47 1.04 -25.45
CA THR A 15 -1.47 1.61 -26.38
C THR A 15 -1.68 3.11 -26.53
N ASN A 16 -2.93 3.55 -26.68
CA ASN A 16 -3.28 4.96 -26.78
C ASN A 16 -2.89 5.74 -25.52
N GLU A 17 -3.26 5.22 -24.36
CA GLU A 17 -2.96 5.83 -23.06
C GLU A 17 -1.46 6.00 -22.84
N LYS A 18 -0.70 4.90 -23.00
CA LYS A 18 0.75 4.93 -22.78
C LYS A 18 1.51 5.88 -23.72
N ASN A 19 0.99 6.15 -24.90
CA ASN A 19 1.70 6.92 -25.92
C ASN A 19 1.05 8.28 -26.23
N GLY A 20 0.02 8.66 -25.47
CA GLY A 20 -0.72 9.90 -25.70
C GLY A 20 -1.37 9.96 -27.10
N LEU A 21 -1.87 8.81 -27.58
CA LEU A 21 -2.47 8.64 -28.90
C LEU A 21 -3.99 8.50 -28.78
N SER A 22 -4.68 8.73 -29.88
CA SER A 22 -6.13 8.53 -30.03
C SER A 22 -6.45 7.66 -31.24
N LEU A 23 -5.74 6.55 -31.37
CA LEU A 23 -5.94 5.59 -32.45
C LEU A 23 -7.26 4.86 -32.30
N THR A 24 -7.94 4.68 -33.40
CA THR A 24 -9.12 3.82 -33.52
C THR A 24 -8.86 2.68 -34.50
N PHE A 25 -9.75 1.71 -34.57
CA PHE A 25 -9.66 0.68 -35.61
C PHE A 25 -9.96 1.19 -37.03
N ASP A 26 -10.35 2.44 -37.17
CA ASP A 26 -10.42 3.12 -38.47
C ASP A 26 -9.04 3.64 -38.89
N ASP A 27 -8.20 3.99 -37.94
CA ASP A 27 -6.84 4.50 -38.18
C ASP A 27 -5.81 3.40 -38.42
N VAL A 28 -5.91 2.30 -37.65
CA VAL A 28 -4.91 1.23 -37.66
C VAL A 28 -5.56 -0.15 -37.70
N GLU A 29 -4.81 -1.10 -38.17
CA GLU A 29 -5.15 -2.53 -38.12
C GLU A 29 -4.08 -3.32 -37.36
N PHE A 30 -4.47 -4.40 -36.73
CA PHE A 30 -3.55 -5.40 -36.20
C PHE A 30 -3.08 -6.28 -37.36
N ALA A 31 -2.02 -5.84 -38.03
CA ALA A 31 -1.53 -6.51 -39.23
C ALA A 31 -0.90 -7.88 -38.94
N ARG A 32 -0.32 -8.02 -37.76
CA ARG A 32 0.26 -9.29 -37.30
C ARG A 32 0.27 -9.31 -35.79
N ILE A 33 -0.15 -10.43 -35.22
CA ILE A 33 -0.07 -10.74 -33.81
C ILE A 33 0.91 -11.91 -33.66
N LEU A 34 1.89 -11.75 -32.80
CA LEU A 34 2.82 -12.81 -32.39
C LEU A 34 2.60 -13.04 -30.91
N SER A 35 2.09 -14.20 -30.58
CA SER A 35 1.85 -14.62 -29.19
C SER A 35 2.84 -15.72 -28.82
N SER A 36 3.49 -15.57 -27.70
CA SER A 36 4.27 -16.59 -27.00
C SER A 36 3.58 -16.91 -25.67
N PRO A 37 4.00 -17.93 -24.93
CA PRO A 37 3.44 -18.18 -23.61
C PRO A 37 3.51 -16.99 -22.66
N GLU A 38 4.53 -16.15 -22.77
CA GLU A 38 4.78 -15.05 -21.83
C GLU A 38 4.49 -13.66 -22.40
N THR A 39 4.53 -13.50 -23.71
CA THR A 39 4.44 -12.18 -24.33
C THR A 39 3.54 -12.16 -25.54
N THR A 40 2.89 -11.05 -25.76
CA THR A 40 2.16 -10.72 -26.98
C THR A 40 2.80 -9.53 -27.65
N SER A 41 3.12 -9.66 -28.94
CA SER A 41 3.64 -8.57 -29.79
C SER A 41 2.68 -8.34 -30.94
N ILE A 42 2.21 -7.12 -31.09
CA ILE A 42 1.23 -6.76 -32.10
C ILE A 42 1.85 -5.74 -33.05
N LEU A 43 1.76 -6.04 -34.34
CA LEU A 43 2.13 -5.12 -35.38
C LEU A 43 0.92 -4.25 -35.72
N PHE A 44 0.94 -3.02 -35.25
CA PHE A 44 0.02 -1.98 -35.67
C PHE A 44 0.45 -1.43 -37.02
N LYS A 45 -0.43 -1.41 -37.96
CA LYS A 45 -0.21 -0.85 -39.29
C LYS A 45 -1.26 0.20 -39.56
N GLY A 46 -0.84 1.38 -40.02
CA GLY A 46 -1.75 2.44 -40.47
C GLY A 46 -2.57 1.96 -41.66
N LYS A 47 -3.87 2.19 -41.66
CA LYS A 47 -4.77 1.88 -42.77
C LYS A 47 -4.63 2.87 -43.89
N ASP A 48 -4.96 2.47 -45.12
CA ASP A 48 -4.93 3.33 -46.29
C ASP A 48 -5.92 4.50 -46.11
N GLY A 49 -5.44 5.71 -46.28
CA GLY A 49 -6.22 6.91 -46.04
C GLY A 49 -6.18 7.49 -44.63
N SER A 50 -5.59 6.78 -43.69
CA SER A 50 -5.29 7.26 -42.35
C SER A 50 -4.08 8.21 -42.37
N ARG A 51 -4.01 9.12 -41.39
CA ARG A 51 -2.80 9.94 -41.15
C ARG A 51 -1.59 9.11 -40.69
N TYR A 52 -1.77 7.85 -40.34
CA TYR A 52 -0.74 6.93 -39.89
C TYR A 52 -0.34 6.00 -41.02
N TYR A 53 0.93 6.04 -41.45
CA TYR A 53 1.43 5.31 -42.64
C TYR A 53 2.57 4.34 -42.34
N LYS A 54 3.02 4.24 -41.09
CA LYS A 54 4.07 3.31 -40.67
C LYS A 54 3.50 2.18 -39.80
N SER A 55 4.30 1.16 -39.65
CA SER A 55 3.99 0.05 -38.76
C SER A 55 4.91 0.07 -37.55
N VAL A 56 4.38 -0.33 -36.39
CA VAL A 56 5.14 -0.46 -35.14
C VAL A 56 4.74 -1.72 -34.39
N PHE A 57 5.72 -2.44 -33.82
CA PHE A 57 5.45 -3.52 -32.89
C PHE A 57 5.28 -2.95 -31.49
N VAL A 58 4.16 -3.33 -30.87
CA VAL A 58 3.91 -3.09 -29.46
C VAL A 58 3.97 -4.44 -28.77
N SER A 59 4.87 -4.61 -27.82
CA SER A 59 5.01 -5.85 -27.05
C SER A 59 4.56 -5.64 -25.62
N MET A 60 3.87 -6.64 -25.06
CA MET A 60 3.41 -6.66 -23.70
C MET A 60 3.65 -8.04 -23.07
N VAL A 61 3.93 -8.07 -21.79
CA VAL A 61 3.99 -9.31 -21.00
C VAL A 61 2.57 -9.73 -20.69
N LYS A 62 2.25 -11.01 -20.89
CA LYS A 62 0.96 -11.56 -20.50
C LYS A 62 0.84 -11.63 -18.98
N ARG A 63 -0.35 -11.39 -18.48
CA ARG A 63 -0.68 -11.51 -17.07
C ARG A 63 -0.90 -12.97 -16.68
N ASP A 64 -0.41 -13.34 -15.52
CA ASP A 64 -0.59 -14.68 -14.97
C ASP A 64 -2.05 -14.88 -14.54
N LEU A 65 -2.73 -15.89 -15.11
CA LEU A 65 -4.11 -16.25 -14.76
C LEU A 65 -4.27 -16.59 -13.28
N ALA A 66 -3.29 -17.22 -12.65
CA ALA A 66 -3.34 -17.50 -11.22
C ALA A 66 -3.50 -16.24 -10.37
N LYS A 67 -3.10 -15.08 -10.90
CA LYS A 67 -3.21 -13.77 -10.25
C LYS A 67 -4.38 -12.93 -10.74
N ALA A 68 -5.21 -13.44 -11.65
CA ALA A 68 -6.36 -12.70 -12.18
C ALA A 68 -7.30 -12.21 -11.06
N PHE A 69 -7.38 -12.97 -9.97
CA PHE A 69 -8.14 -12.65 -8.77
C PHE A 69 -7.21 -12.36 -7.58
N LEU A 70 -6.06 -11.75 -7.85
CA LEU A 70 -5.07 -11.33 -6.83
C LEU A 70 -4.51 -12.52 -6.03
N GLY A 71 -4.43 -13.71 -6.65
CA GLY A 71 -3.97 -14.93 -6.00
C GLY A 71 -4.96 -15.52 -4.99
N ILE A 72 -6.19 -15.01 -4.93
CA ILE A 72 -7.22 -15.54 -4.05
C ILE A 72 -7.79 -16.82 -4.66
N PRO A 73 -7.82 -17.94 -3.92
CA PRO A 73 -8.49 -19.15 -4.38
C PRO A 73 -9.98 -18.89 -4.59
N ILE A 74 -10.46 -19.11 -5.81
CA ILE A 74 -11.86 -18.90 -6.13
C ILE A 74 -12.65 -20.19 -5.89
N LYS A 75 -13.65 -20.10 -5.04
CA LYS A 75 -14.60 -21.18 -4.78
C LYS A 75 -16.00 -20.75 -5.21
N VAL A 76 -16.60 -21.51 -6.07
CA VAL A 76 -17.90 -21.21 -6.68
C VAL A 76 -18.91 -22.29 -6.32
N ILE A 77 -20.03 -21.87 -5.77
CA ILE A 77 -21.18 -22.75 -5.51
C ILE A 77 -22.17 -22.59 -6.68
N VAL A 78 -22.48 -23.66 -7.36
CA VAL A 78 -23.28 -23.67 -8.57
C VAL A 78 -24.42 -24.69 -8.51
N GLU A 79 -25.43 -24.47 -9.32
CA GLU A 79 -26.49 -25.46 -9.59
C GLU A 79 -25.93 -26.60 -10.47
N GLU A 80 -26.64 -27.71 -10.46
CA GLU A 80 -26.29 -28.90 -11.26
C GLU A 80 -26.22 -28.54 -12.76
N ASP A 81 -25.25 -29.06 -13.47
CA ASP A 81 -25.05 -28.88 -14.93
C ASP A 81 -24.71 -27.46 -15.40
N THR A 82 -24.28 -26.56 -14.48
CA THR A 82 -23.80 -25.22 -14.86
C THR A 82 -22.52 -25.33 -15.69
N GLN A 83 -22.47 -24.63 -16.82
CA GLN A 83 -21.27 -24.61 -17.67
C GLN A 83 -20.17 -23.75 -17.06
N LEU A 84 -18.90 -24.18 -17.20
CA LEU A 84 -17.76 -23.42 -16.71
C LEU A 84 -17.68 -22.02 -17.34
N ARG A 85 -18.16 -21.87 -18.58
CA ARG A 85 -18.28 -20.56 -19.25
C ARG A 85 -19.17 -19.57 -18.48
N GLU A 86 -20.32 -20.03 -18.01
CA GLU A 86 -21.28 -19.22 -17.25
C GLU A 86 -20.70 -18.88 -15.87
N ILE A 87 -20.01 -19.83 -15.26
CA ILE A 87 -19.31 -19.62 -14.00
C ILE A 87 -18.24 -18.55 -14.16
N MET A 88 -17.41 -18.65 -15.21
CA MET A 88 -16.34 -17.69 -15.46
C MET A 88 -16.86 -16.29 -15.77
N GLN A 89 -17.96 -16.16 -16.51
CA GLN A 89 -18.59 -14.88 -16.74
C GLN A 89 -19.05 -14.27 -15.41
N THR A 90 -19.70 -15.06 -14.58
CA THR A 90 -20.19 -14.62 -13.26
C THR A 90 -19.05 -14.22 -12.33
N VAL A 91 -17.99 -15.03 -12.29
CA VAL A 91 -16.80 -14.73 -11.46
C VAL A 91 -16.10 -13.49 -11.95
N ALA A 92 -15.91 -13.35 -13.27
CA ALA A 92 -15.31 -12.18 -13.89
C ALA A 92 -16.08 -10.89 -13.58
N ASP A 93 -17.39 -10.92 -13.79
CA ASP A 93 -18.28 -9.78 -13.48
C ASP A 93 -18.25 -9.42 -11.99
N ARG A 94 -18.15 -10.43 -11.13
CA ARG A 94 -18.13 -10.23 -9.69
C ARG A 94 -16.82 -9.59 -9.18
N TYR A 95 -15.69 -9.97 -9.73
CA TYR A 95 -14.38 -9.47 -9.32
C TYR A 95 -13.88 -8.33 -10.20
N GLY A 96 -14.68 -7.86 -11.16
CA GLY A 96 -14.29 -6.79 -12.05
C GLY A 96 -13.13 -7.14 -12.99
N VAL A 97 -12.90 -8.43 -13.22
CA VAL A 97 -11.86 -8.90 -14.15
C VAL A 97 -12.46 -9.04 -15.55
N ALA A 98 -11.81 -8.46 -16.55
CA ALA A 98 -12.24 -8.60 -17.92
C ALA A 98 -11.58 -9.80 -18.58
N PHE A 99 -12.38 -10.77 -19.01
CA PHE A 99 -11.98 -11.88 -19.86
C PHE A 99 -12.69 -11.82 -21.21
N ASP A 100 -11.98 -12.11 -22.26
CA ASP A 100 -12.59 -12.53 -23.52
C ASP A 100 -12.77 -14.05 -23.50
N LEU A 101 -13.95 -14.51 -23.13
CA LEU A 101 -14.24 -15.93 -23.01
C LEU A 101 -14.15 -16.69 -24.36
N ALA A 102 -13.97 -16.01 -25.49
CA ALA A 102 -13.72 -16.66 -26.77
C ALA A 102 -12.25 -17.03 -26.98
N THR A 103 -11.33 -16.29 -26.39
CA THR A 103 -9.90 -16.42 -26.66
C THR A 103 -9.04 -16.67 -25.42
N ASP A 104 -9.45 -16.14 -24.25
CA ASP A 104 -8.60 -16.14 -23.06
C ASP A 104 -8.47 -17.51 -22.37
N PHE A 105 -9.31 -18.46 -22.70
CA PHE A 105 -9.28 -19.82 -22.15
C PHE A 105 -9.32 -20.88 -23.23
N LEU A 106 -8.80 -22.05 -22.94
CA LEU A 106 -8.99 -23.23 -23.80
C LEU A 106 -10.47 -23.58 -23.88
N GLN A 107 -11.05 -23.48 -25.05
CA GLN A 107 -12.50 -23.65 -25.29
C GLN A 107 -13.02 -25.02 -24.88
N GLU A 108 -12.21 -26.07 -25.06
CA GLU A 108 -12.55 -27.42 -24.62
C GLU A 108 -12.72 -27.54 -23.09
N GLN A 109 -12.01 -26.74 -22.32
CA GLN A 109 -12.16 -26.68 -20.85
C GLN A 109 -13.39 -25.82 -20.49
N LEU A 110 -13.51 -24.65 -21.09
CA LEU A 110 -14.56 -23.69 -20.78
C LEU A 110 -15.98 -24.16 -21.09
N ASN A 111 -16.11 -25.01 -22.11
CA ASN A 111 -17.42 -25.57 -22.52
C ASN A 111 -17.77 -26.87 -21.79
N LYS A 112 -16.98 -27.33 -20.84
CA LYS A 112 -17.36 -28.47 -19.99
C LYS A 112 -18.45 -28.03 -19.00
N ALA A 113 -19.44 -28.87 -18.84
CA ALA A 113 -20.40 -28.76 -17.74
C ALA A 113 -19.75 -29.26 -16.44
N THR A 114 -20.13 -28.66 -15.33
CA THR A 114 -19.75 -29.16 -14.01
C THR A 114 -20.49 -30.49 -13.79
N THR A 115 -19.74 -31.59 -13.73
CA THR A 115 -20.36 -32.89 -13.56
C THR A 115 -20.87 -33.06 -12.13
N THR A 116 -22.03 -33.68 -12.02
CA THR A 116 -22.65 -34.15 -10.78
C THR A 116 -21.79 -35.24 -10.13
N SER A 117 -20.85 -34.84 -9.33
CA SER A 117 -20.21 -35.76 -8.38
C SER A 117 -21.10 -35.85 -7.14
N THR A 118 -21.38 -37.04 -6.69
CA THR A 118 -22.13 -37.30 -5.45
C THR A 118 -21.48 -36.73 -4.18
N THR A 119 -20.29 -36.19 -4.29
CA THR A 119 -19.49 -35.59 -3.19
C THR A 119 -19.36 -34.06 -3.28
N GLY A 120 -19.94 -33.47 -4.29
CA GLY A 120 -20.19 -32.04 -4.31
C GLY A 120 -19.04 -31.10 -4.60
N ARG A 121 -17.76 -31.43 -4.42
CA ARG A 121 -16.65 -30.52 -4.61
C ARG A 121 -15.68 -31.00 -5.70
N GLN A 122 -15.31 -30.08 -6.60
CA GLN A 122 -14.37 -30.35 -7.69
C GLN A 122 -13.40 -29.17 -7.85
N THR A 123 -12.12 -29.45 -7.94
CA THR A 123 -11.14 -28.47 -8.42
C THR A 123 -11.06 -28.53 -9.94
N VAL A 124 -11.22 -27.39 -10.58
CA VAL A 124 -11.15 -27.25 -12.04
C VAL A 124 -9.99 -26.33 -12.36
N THR A 125 -9.11 -26.79 -13.22
CA THR A 125 -8.03 -25.94 -13.77
C THR A 125 -8.45 -25.45 -15.15
N LEU A 126 -8.43 -24.13 -15.32
CA LEU A 126 -8.64 -23.46 -16.60
C LEU A 126 -7.32 -22.89 -17.09
N THR A 127 -6.89 -23.30 -18.24
CA THR A 127 -5.62 -22.87 -18.86
C THR A 127 -5.88 -21.73 -19.82
N ALA A 128 -4.96 -20.77 -19.87
CA ALA A 128 -4.99 -19.70 -20.84
C ALA A 128 -5.02 -20.25 -22.27
N GLY A 129 -5.90 -19.69 -23.09
CA GLY A 129 -6.03 -20.07 -24.50
C GLY A 129 -4.77 -19.67 -25.29
N ASP A 130 -4.43 -20.48 -26.30
CA ASP A 130 -3.29 -20.17 -27.20
C ASP A 130 -3.46 -18.82 -27.90
N GLU A 131 -4.69 -18.40 -28.13
CA GLU A 131 -5.06 -17.12 -28.75
C GLU A 131 -5.20 -15.97 -27.76
N SER A 132 -5.09 -16.23 -26.45
CA SER A 132 -5.14 -15.14 -25.46
C SER A 132 -4.02 -14.13 -25.68
N LEU A 133 -4.39 -12.88 -25.76
CA LEU A 133 -3.43 -11.78 -25.94
C LEU A 133 -2.97 -11.18 -24.60
N VAL A 134 -3.68 -11.45 -23.52
CA VAL A 134 -3.50 -10.81 -22.22
C VAL A 134 -3.06 -11.79 -21.14
N TRP A 135 -3.53 -13.03 -21.19
CA TRP A 135 -3.38 -14.00 -20.12
C TRP A 135 -2.44 -15.15 -20.47
N ALA A 136 -1.75 -15.68 -19.47
CA ALA A 136 -0.91 -16.87 -19.54
C ALA A 136 -1.07 -17.71 -18.26
N GLY A 137 -0.69 -18.99 -18.32
CA GLY A 137 -0.73 -19.89 -17.17
C GLY A 137 -2.10 -20.48 -16.89
N ASP A 138 -2.31 -20.90 -15.66
CA ASP A 138 -3.46 -21.67 -15.23
C ASP A 138 -4.22 -20.96 -14.10
N LEU A 139 -5.53 -21.08 -14.11
CA LEU A 139 -6.42 -20.65 -13.02
C LEU A 139 -7.07 -21.86 -12.37
N GLU A 140 -6.90 -22.03 -11.09
CA GLU A 140 -7.60 -23.05 -10.33
C GLU A 140 -8.88 -22.51 -9.69
N LEU A 141 -10.00 -23.22 -9.91
CA LEU A 141 -11.28 -22.92 -9.30
C LEU A 141 -11.76 -24.13 -8.50
N THR A 142 -12.27 -23.90 -7.31
CA THR A 142 -13.06 -24.92 -6.61
C THR A 142 -14.51 -24.73 -6.95
N VAL A 143 -15.11 -25.70 -7.62
CA VAL A 143 -16.54 -25.71 -7.96
C VAL A 143 -17.25 -26.69 -7.04
N GLU A 144 -18.26 -26.21 -6.36
CA GLU A 144 -19.11 -27.03 -5.51
C GLU A 144 -20.51 -27.11 -6.10
N ASN A 145 -20.83 -28.28 -6.64
CA ASN A 145 -22.17 -28.56 -7.21
C ASN A 145 -23.09 -28.96 -6.07
N ARG A 146 -24.15 -28.22 -5.88
CA ARG A 146 -25.16 -28.56 -4.89
C ARG A 146 -26.54 -28.42 -5.52
N LYS A 147 -27.42 -29.38 -5.27
CA LYS A 147 -28.85 -29.22 -5.59
C LYS A 147 -29.48 -28.33 -4.56
N TYR A 148 -29.30 -27.00 -4.74
CA TYR A 148 -29.89 -26.06 -3.82
C TYR A 148 -31.20 -25.50 -4.35
N ASN A 149 -32.24 -25.63 -3.53
CA ASN A 149 -33.26 -24.62 -3.45
C ASN A 149 -32.79 -23.55 -2.41
N LEU A 150 -33.51 -22.45 -2.31
CA LEU A 150 -33.23 -21.40 -1.35
C LEU A 150 -33.11 -21.92 0.09
N LEU A 151 -33.97 -22.91 0.42
CA LEU A 151 -34.00 -23.56 1.73
C LEU A 151 -32.69 -24.29 2.03
N SER A 152 -32.15 -25.05 1.05
CA SER A 152 -30.85 -25.72 1.20
C SER A 152 -29.71 -24.75 1.41
N LEU A 153 -29.73 -23.63 0.69
CA LEU A 153 -28.68 -22.62 0.85
C LEU A 153 -28.68 -22.04 2.27
N ILE A 154 -29.85 -21.67 2.76
CA ILE A 154 -30.02 -21.13 4.11
C ILE A 154 -29.71 -22.20 5.17
N GLN A 155 -30.07 -23.46 4.92
CA GLN A 155 -29.79 -24.61 5.78
C GLN A 155 -28.28 -24.87 5.99
N HIS A 156 -27.43 -24.30 5.17
CA HIS A 156 -25.99 -24.43 5.30
C HIS A 156 -25.31 -23.24 6.00
N LEU A 157 -26.05 -22.20 6.37
CA LEU A 157 -25.54 -21.13 7.22
C LEU A 157 -25.60 -21.59 8.69
N ASP A 158 -24.52 -21.52 9.40
CA ASP A 158 -24.54 -21.69 10.85
C ASP A 158 -25.06 -20.38 11.47
N LEU A 159 -26.31 -20.42 11.79
CA LEU A 159 -27.03 -19.30 12.38
C LEU A 159 -27.30 -19.54 13.88
N THR A 160 -26.60 -20.47 14.48
CA THR A 160 -26.76 -20.86 15.89
C THR A 160 -26.44 -19.68 16.81
N GLY A 161 -27.36 -19.33 17.70
CA GLY A 161 -27.18 -18.25 18.67
C GLY A 161 -27.59 -16.85 18.20
N LEU A 162 -27.99 -16.69 16.96
CA LEU A 162 -28.57 -15.46 16.47
C LEU A 162 -30.03 -15.30 16.98
N LYS A 163 -30.49 -14.08 17.28
CA LYS A 163 -31.86 -13.76 17.74
C LYS A 163 -32.45 -12.66 16.88
N TYR A 164 -33.74 -12.73 16.61
CA TYR A 164 -34.49 -11.60 16.09
C TYR A 164 -34.55 -10.51 17.17
N LEU A 165 -34.12 -9.33 16.84
CA LEU A 165 -34.17 -8.19 17.75
C LEU A 165 -35.21 -7.18 17.31
N HIS A 166 -34.98 -6.48 16.25
CA HIS A 166 -35.87 -5.43 15.77
C HIS A 166 -35.42 -4.93 14.38
N ALA A 167 -36.41 -4.52 13.57
CA ALA A 167 -36.11 -3.79 12.33
C ALA A 167 -36.20 -2.29 12.64
N ASP A 168 -35.07 -1.60 12.71
CA ASP A 168 -35.05 -0.14 12.82
C ASP A 168 -35.08 0.47 11.42
N ARG A 169 -36.24 0.85 10.97
CA ARG A 169 -36.46 1.43 9.64
C ARG A 169 -35.93 2.83 9.47
N THR A 170 -35.78 3.57 10.57
CA THR A 170 -35.29 4.96 10.52
C THR A 170 -33.79 4.97 10.29
N LYS A 171 -33.10 3.89 10.64
CA LYS A 171 -31.66 3.70 10.42
C LYS A 171 -31.35 2.77 9.24
N GLY A 172 -32.37 2.18 8.61
CA GLY A 172 -32.15 1.19 7.55
C GLY A 172 -31.66 -0.18 8.03
N ASP A 173 -31.53 -0.40 9.33
CA ASP A 173 -30.97 -1.62 9.92
C ASP A 173 -32.08 -2.65 10.18
N ILE A 174 -31.81 -3.90 9.75
CA ILE A 174 -32.69 -5.03 10.02
C ILE A 174 -31.88 -6.13 10.69
N GLU A 175 -32.19 -6.42 11.94
CA GLU A 175 -31.60 -7.53 12.67
C GLU A 175 -32.55 -8.70 12.76
N LEU A 176 -32.21 -9.79 12.12
CA LEU A 176 -32.89 -11.05 12.22
C LEU A 176 -31.98 -12.08 12.87
N LEU A 177 -32.43 -12.71 13.89
CA LEU A 177 -31.73 -13.75 14.60
C LEU A 177 -32.34 -15.12 14.27
N ILE A 178 -31.58 -16.16 14.12
CA ILE A 178 -32.07 -17.52 13.92
C ILE A 178 -31.71 -18.38 15.13
N ALA A 179 -32.63 -19.11 15.70
CA ALA A 179 -32.42 -20.03 16.80
C ALA A 179 -32.98 -21.43 16.48
N GLY A 180 -32.39 -22.46 17.05
CA GLY A 180 -32.90 -23.84 16.93
C GLY A 180 -32.58 -24.53 15.60
N ILE A 181 -31.51 -24.13 14.93
CA ILE A 181 -31.09 -24.72 13.67
C ILE A 181 -30.18 -25.94 13.92
N ASP A 182 -30.41 -27.00 13.16
CA ASP A 182 -29.56 -28.18 13.17
C ASP A 182 -28.20 -27.85 12.55
N PRO A 183 -27.09 -27.91 13.33
CA PRO A 183 -25.76 -27.56 12.84
C PRO A 183 -25.30 -28.36 11.63
N ASP A 184 -25.69 -29.60 11.52
CA ASP A 184 -25.27 -30.50 10.43
C ASP A 184 -25.89 -30.10 9.07
N ARG A 185 -27.02 -29.39 9.09
CA ARG A 185 -27.64 -28.86 7.88
C ARG A 185 -26.96 -27.60 7.34
N PHE A 186 -26.16 -26.91 8.14
CA PHE A 186 -25.56 -25.62 7.82
C PHE A 186 -24.04 -25.71 7.60
N ALA A 187 -23.45 -26.87 7.89
CA ALA A 187 -22.01 -27.09 7.84
C ALA A 187 -21.34 -26.73 6.49
N GLY A 188 -22.10 -26.71 5.43
CA GLY A 188 -21.55 -26.43 4.11
C GLY A 188 -21.41 -24.95 3.75
N LEU A 189 -22.24 -24.06 4.27
CA LEU A 189 -22.13 -22.60 4.04
C LEU A 189 -21.45 -21.87 5.19
N ALA A 190 -21.41 -22.50 6.34
CA ALA A 190 -20.65 -22.03 7.47
C ALA A 190 -19.16 -21.78 7.16
N ASN A 191 -18.65 -22.37 6.08
CA ASN A 191 -17.26 -22.27 5.62
C ASN A 191 -17.07 -21.40 4.36
N LEU A 192 -17.96 -20.46 4.07
CA LEU A 192 -17.72 -19.49 3.01
C LEU A 192 -16.49 -18.66 3.33
N GLN A 193 -15.41 -18.89 2.59
CA GLN A 193 -14.13 -18.23 2.76
C GLN A 193 -13.93 -17.14 1.69
N GLN A 194 -12.93 -16.35 1.84
CA GLN A 194 -12.50 -15.42 0.79
C GLN A 194 -12.30 -16.21 -0.53
N GLY A 195 -12.76 -15.67 -1.64
CA GLY A 195 -12.74 -16.35 -2.93
C GLY A 195 -13.96 -17.20 -3.21
N GLU A 196 -14.88 -17.43 -2.26
CA GLU A 196 -16.12 -18.10 -2.52
C GLU A 196 -17.13 -17.17 -3.20
N VAL A 197 -17.73 -17.65 -4.27
CA VAL A 197 -18.78 -16.95 -5.02
C VAL A 197 -20.05 -17.80 -4.97
N ILE A 198 -21.13 -17.18 -4.48
CA ILE A 198 -22.46 -17.79 -4.61
C ILE A 198 -23.00 -17.46 -5.98
N TYR A 199 -23.44 -18.47 -6.71
CA TYR A 199 -24.03 -18.28 -8.03
C TYR A 199 -25.19 -17.27 -7.98
N PRO A 200 -25.25 -16.27 -8.87
CA PRO A 200 -26.19 -15.15 -8.76
C PRO A 200 -27.65 -15.52 -8.62
N ALA A 201 -28.08 -16.57 -9.31
CA ALA A 201 -29.45 -17.02 -9.23
C ALA A 201 -29.90 -17.37 -7.81
N LEU A 202 -29.01 -17.95 -7.01
CA LEU A 202 -29.30 -18.29 -5.61
C LEU A 202 -29.27 -17.07 -4.71
N ALA A 203 -28.31 -16.18 -4.93
CA ALA A 203 -28.25 -14.91 -4.21
C ALA A 203 -29.50 -14.06 -4.46
N HIS A 204 -29.98 -13.99 -5.71
CA HIS A 204 -31.23 -13.32 -6.08
C HIS A 204 -32.46 -13.92 -5.41
N ARG A 205 -32.55 -15.24 -5.33
CA ARG A 205 -33.70 -15.91 -4.66
C ARG A 205 -33.76 -15.58 -3.18
N ILE A 206 -32.64 -15.50 -2.50
CA ILE A 206 -32.55 -15.06 -1.09
C ILE A 206 -33.05 -13.63 -0.97
N ALA A 207 -32.53 -12.71 -1.81
CA ALA A 207 -32.93 -11.32 -1.83
C ALA A 207 -34.42 -11.13 -2.09
N ASP A 208 -34.94 -11.80 -3.10
CA ASP A 208 -36.33 -11.72 -3.47
C ASP A 208 -37.25 -12.30 -2.39
N ALA A 209 -36.79 -13.34 -1.69
CA ALA A 209 -37.54 -13.87 -0.55
C ALA A 209 -37.61 -12.86 0.59
N ILE A 210 -36.49 -12.23 0.92
CA ILE A 210 -36.43 -11.20 1.96
C ILE A 210 -37.23 -9.95 1.56
N ARG A 211 -37.23 -9.55 0.27
CA ARG A 211 -38.00 -8.39 -0.21
C ARG A 211 -39.50 -8.62 -0.29
N ARG A 212 -39.95 -9.82 -0.69
CA ARG A 212 -41.40 -10.14 -0.83
C ARG A 212 -42.12 -10.07 0.50
N GLU A 213 -41.44 -10.39 1.57
CA GLU A 213 -42.00 -10.34 2.92
C GLU A 213 -41.83 -8.97 3.58
N ASN A 214 -41.71 -7.95 2.81
CA ASN A 214 -41.45 -6.59 3.25
C ASN A 214 -42.54 -6.03 4.17
N ALA A 215 -42.91 -6.82 5.13
CA ALA A 215 -43.77 -6.41 6.22
C ALA A 215 -43.00 -5.52 7.16
N PRO A 216 -43.64 -4.54 7.72
CA PRO A 216 -43.00 -3.47 8.45
C PRO A 216 -42.13 -3.86 9.62
N ALA A 217 -42.41 -4.93 10.32
CA ALA A 217 -41.74 -5.28 11.56
C ALA A 217 -40.98 -6.60 11.50
N ASP A 218 -41.32 -7.50 10.60
CA ASP A 218 -40.78 -8.86 10.56
C ASP A 218 -40.33 -9.22 9.14
N ILE A 219 -39.60 -8.35 8.48
CA ILE A 219 -39.18 -8.54 7.10
C ILE A 219 -38.46 -9.87 6.97
N GLY A 220 -39.05 -10.71 6.15
CA GLY A 220 -38.52 -12.01 5.83
C GLY A 220 -38.78 -13.09 6.88
N LEU A 221 -39.19 -12.76 8.11
CA LEU A 221 -39.38 -13.78 9.15
C LEU A 221 -40.46 -14.82 8.80
N PRO A 222 -41.65 -14.46 8.28
CA PRO A 222 -42.65 -15.42 7.85
C PRO A 222 -42.17 -16.26 6.65
N VAL A 223 -41.52 -15.67 5.66
CA VAL A 223 -40.97 -16.40 4.52
C VAL A 223 -39.84 -17.31 4.97
N LEU A 224 -38.98 -16.83 5.78
CA LEU A 224 -37.87 -17.60 6.30
C LEU A 224 -38.38 -18.72 7.22
N ARG A 225 -39.41 -18.50 8.02
CA ARG A 225 -40.10 -19.56 8.79
C ARG A 225 -40.80 -20.58 7.87
N GLY A 226 -41.40 -20.15 6.77
CA GLY A 226 -41.95 -21.04 5.77
C GLY A 226 -40.93 -21.83 4.98
N LEU A 227 -39.71 -21.32 4.88
CA LEU A 227 -38.56 -21.98 4.26
C LEU A 227 -37.84 -22.93 5.21
N PHE A 228 -37.99 -22.72 6.50
CA PHE A 228 -37.36 -23.52 7.56
C PHE A 228 -38.40 -24.16 8.44
N GLU A 229 -38.67 -25.42 8.24
CA GLU A 229 -39.45 -26.18 9.22
C GLU A 229 -38.69 -26.17 10.56
N ASN A 230 -39.28 -25.57 11.57
CA ASN A 230 -38.81 -25.52 12.95
C ASN A 230 -37.56 -24.70 13.26
N ALA A 231 -37.13 -23.80 12.39
CA ALA A 231 -36.03 -22.89 12.68
C ALA A 231 -36.54 -21.44 12.78
N ALA A 232 -36.07 -20.72 13.77
CA ALA A 232 -36.29 -19.29 13.91
C ALA A 232 -35.05 -18.53 13.40
N ILE A 233 -35.22 -17.66 12.41
CA ILE A 233 -34.16 -16.84 11.85
C ILE A 233 -33.65 -15.84 12.87
N THR A 234 -32.38 -15.80 13.07
CA THR A 234 -31.78 -15.10 14.19
C THR A 234 -31.09 -13.79 13.89
N LYS A 235 -30.46 -13.57 12.78
CA LYS A 235 -29.98 -12.21 12.42
C LYS A 235 -29.74 -12.08 10.91
N VAL A 236 -30.27 -11.03 10.29
CA VAL A 236 -29.85 -10.52 8.99
C VAL A 236 -29.67 -9.02 9.16
N GLU A 237 -28.47 -8.53 8.94
CA GLU A 237 -28.16 -7.12 9.03
C GLU A 237 -28.22 -6.50 7.64
N ARG A 238 -29.04 -5.47 7.48
CA ARG A 238 -29.05 -4.63 6.30
C ARG A 238 -28.14 -3.44 6.55
N THR A 239 -27.20 -3.23 5.67
CA THR A 239 -26.37 -2.03 5.73
C THR A 239 -27.12 -0.85 5.11
N ASP A 240 -26.80 0.38 5.53
CA ASP A 240 -27.38 1.63 4.97
C ASP A 240 -27.06 1.83 3.50
N LEU A 241 -26.30 0.93 2.89
CA LEU A 241 -25.73 0.99 1.57
C LEU A 241 -26.58 0.33 0.50
N GLY A 242 -27.87 0.31 0.68
CA GLY A 242 -28.77 -0.33 -0.28
C GLY A 242 -28.86 -1.84 -0.07
N ASP A 243 -28.87 -2.61 -1.12
CA ASP A 243 -29.22 -4.04 -1.12
C ASP A 243 -28.08 -4.98 -0.64
N ALA A 244 -27.18 -4.53 0.22
CA ALA A 244 -26.20 -5.39 0.85
C ALA A 244 -26.75 -5.95 2.16
N TYR A 245 -26.62 -7.25 2.33
CA TYR A 245 -27.02 -7.93 3.56
C TYR A 245 -25.81 -8.60 4.17
N SER A 246 -25.53 -8.34 5.42
CA SER A 246 -24.52 -9.07 6.17
C SER A 246 -25.19 -10.17 6.98
N VAL A 247 -24.71 -11.39 6.82
CA VAL A 247 -25.10 -12.51 7.67
C VAL A 247 -23.89 -12.87 8.50
N PRO A 248 -23.94 -12.67 9.82
CA PRO A 248 -22.87 -13.16 10.68
C PRO A 248 -22.84 -14.70 10.56
N ILE A 249 -21.69 -15.21 10.26
CA ILE A 249 -21.44 -16.65 10.18
C ILE A 249 -20.69 -17.03 11.44
N ASN A 250 -21.32 -17.80 12.30
CA ASN A 250 -20.65 -18.41 13.44
C ASN A 250 -20.18 -19.80 13.03
N THR A 251 -18.89 -19.94 12.78
CA THR A 251 -18.30 -21.23 12.44
C THR A 251 -17.36 -21.60 13.56
N ASN A 252 -17.75 -22.56 14.38
CA ASN A 252 -16.88 -23.23 15.39
C ASN A 252 -15.69 -22.38 15.84
N ASP A 253 -15.59 -22.05 17.06
CA ASP A 253 -14.55 -21.42 17.90
C ASP A 253 -13.42 -20.60 17.24
N HIS A 254 -13.20 -20.70 15.94
CA HIS A 254 -12.14 -20.02 15.19
C HIS A 254 -12.64 -19.00 14.14
N TYR A 255 -13.95 -18.81 14.01
CA TYR A 255 -14.53 -17.94 13.02
C TYR A 255 -15.56 -17.00 13.62
N GLN A 256 -15.20 -15.77 13.80
CA GLN A 256 -16.16 -14.67 13.85
C GLN A 256 -16.03 -13.88 12.55
N GLY A 257 -16.91 -14.13 11.62
CA GLY A 257 -16.90 -13.45 10.34
C GLY A 257 -18.29 -13.02 9.92
N THR A 258 -18.37 -11.97 9.16
CA THR A 258 -19.59 -11.51 8.50
C THR A 258 -19.49 -11.79 7.02
N ALA A 259 -20.33 -12.63 6.45
CA ALA A 259 -20.46 -12.76 5.00
C ALA A 259 -21.42 -11.67 4.52
N ILE A 260 -20.94 -10.78 3.68
CA ILE A 260 -21.76 -9.75 3.04
C ILE A 260 -22.23 -10.30 1.70
N PHE A 261 -23.53 -10.48 1.58
CA PHE A 261 -24.17 -10.88 0.34
C PHE A 261 -24.67 -9.63 -0.37
N HIS A 262 -24.08 -9.33 -1.51
CA HIS A 262 -24.63 -8.34 -2.42
C HIS A 262 -25.81 -8.93 -3.16
N LEU A 263 -26.97 -8.54 -2.75
CA LEU A 263 -28.23 -9.02 -3.32
C LEU A 263 -28.83 -8.04 -4.32
N ASN A 264 -28.05 -7.21 -4.92
CA ASN A 264 -28.56 -6.12 -5.73
C ASN A 264 -28.82 -6.52 -7.18
N ASN A 265 -30.08 -6.48 -7.59
CA ASN A 265 -30.51 -6.70 -8.97
C ASN A 265 -30.08 -5.60 -9.95
N GLY A 266 -29.66 -4.47 -9.44
CA GLY A 266 -29.20 -3.33 -10.21
C GLY A 266 -27.76 -3.00 -9.96
N ASN A 267 -26.99 -3.95 -9.44
CA ASN A 267 -25.60 -3.67 -9.11
C ASN A 267 -24.88 -3.17 -10.35
N PRO A 268 -24.42 -1.92 -10.35
CA PRO A 268 -23.64 -1.42 -11.46
C PRO A 268 -22.46 -2.34 -11.64
N LYS A 269 -22.16 -2.65 -12.89
CA LYS A 269 -21.01 -3.45 -13.24
C LYS A 269 -19.79 -2.90 -12.54
N GLY A 270 -19.12 -3.74 -11.72
CA GLY A 270 -17.94 -3.34 -10.97
C GLY A 270 -18.19 -2.86 -9.53
N ALA A 271 -19.37 -3.14 -8.95
CA ALA A 271 -19.47 -3.02 -7.50
C ALA A 271 -18.53 -4.02 -6.83
N PRO A 272 -17.78 -3.63 -5.82
CA PRO A 272 -16.83 -4.53 -5.19
C PRO A 272 -17.54 -5.56 -4.41
N ASN A 273 -17.00 -6.70 -4.49
CA ASN A 273 -17.26 -7.76 -3.60
C ASN A 273 -16.23 -7.67 -2.52
N TYR A 274 -16.58 -6.90 -1.53
CA TYR A 274 -15.87 -6.92 -0.30
C TYR A 274 -16.16 -8.25 0.40
N ARG A 275 -15.12 -9.01 0.67
CA ARG A 275 -15.21 -10.26 1.40
C ARG A 275 -14.17 -10.27 2.51
N TYR A 276 -14.65 -10.52 3.69
CA TYR A 276 -13.84 -10.95 4.80
C TYR A 276 -13.78 -12.48 4.80
N ALA A 277 -12.61 -13.05 4.75
CA ALA A 277 -12.44 -14.48 4.91
C ALA A 277 -11.18 -14.80 5.70
N LYS A 278 -11.23 -15.88 6.46
CA LYS A 278 -10.04 -16.48 7.05
C LYS A 278 -9.46 -17.50 6.08
N GLY A 279 -8.16 -17.53 5.99
CA GLY A 279 -7.39 -18.52 5.24
C GLY A 279 -6.23 -19.00 6.05
N THR A 280 -5.38 -19.84 5.48
CA THR A 280 -4.14 -20.28 6.10
C THR A 280 -2.94 -19.82 5.30
N ARG A 281 -1.83 -19.57 6.01
CA ARG A 281 -0.49 -19.41 5.46
C ARG A 281 0.49 -20.25 6.26
N ASN A 282 1.65 -20.48 5.70
CA ASN A 282 2.73 -21.15 6.43
C ASN A 282 3.08 -20.35 7.68
N LEU A 283 3.22 -21.04 8.79
CA LEU A 283 3.70 -20.45 10.04
C LEU A 283 5.10 -19.89 9.85
N TRP A 284 5.40 -18.84 10.56
CA TRP A 284 6.66 -18.09 10.47
C TRP A 284 6.89 -17.41 9.09
N GLN A 285 5.81 -17.17 8.32
CA GLN A 285 5.91 -16.56 6.99
C GLN A 285 6.76 -15.28 7.03
N PRO A 286 7.83 -15.19 6.25
CA PRO A 286 8.80 -14.11 6.30
C PRO A 286 8.22 -12.70 6.14
N MET A 287 7.23 -12.54 5.30
CA MET A 287 6.61 -11.24 5.05
C MET A 287 6.00 -10.57 6.29
N TYR A 288 5.71 -11.32 7.35
CA TYR A 288 5.12 -10.78 8.59
C TYR A 288 6.15 -10.41 9.66
N TRP A 289 7.43 -10.67 9.41
CA TRP A 289 8.49 -10.26 10.32
C TRP A 289 8.78 -8.78 10.15
N ILE A 290 9.15 -8.15 11.23
CA ILE A 290 9.53 -6.73 11.27
C ILE A 290 10.93 -6.61 11.85
N ILE A 291 11.56 -5.44 11.65
CA ILE A 291 12.85 -5.13 12.23
C ILE A 291 12.76 -3.81 12.99
N ASN A 292 13.32 -3.77 14.19
CA ASN A 292 13.37 -2.56 15.00
C ASN A 292 14.77 -2.41 15.62
N GLY A 293 15.20 -1.20 15.86
CA GLY A 293 16.52 -0.95 16.42
C GLY A 293 16.68 0.47 16.94
N GLN A 294 17.90 0.78 17.31
CA GLN A 294 18.27 2.14 17.75
C GLN A 294 18.23 3.09 16.55
N SER A 295 17.79 4.32 16.78
CA SER A 295 17.63 5.35 15.74
C SER A 295 18.93 5.81 15.09
N THR A 296 20.07 5.49 15.69
CA THR A 296 21.39 5.75 15.14
C THR A 296 21.83 4.76 14.07
N GLU A 297 21.18 3.58 14.01
CA GLU A 297 21.54 2.51 13.11
C GLU A 297 20.66 2.54 11.86
N ASN A 298 21.19 2.13 10.71
CA ASN A 298 20.37 1.89 9.53
C ASN A 298 20.04 0.40 9.44
N PHE A 299 18.80 0.06 9.16
CA PHE A 299 18.37 -1.31 9.03
C PHE A 299 17.14 -1.44 8.15
N SER A 300 16.97 -2.63 7.59
CA SER A 300 15.78 -3.00 6.82
C SER A 300 15.59 -4.51 6.80
N VAL A 301 14.42 -4.93 6.35
CA VAL A 301 14.08 -6.35 6.19
C VAL A 301 13.38 -6.57 4.86
N VAL A 302 13.74 -7.65 4.17
CA VAL A 302 13.10 -8.09 2.92
C VAL A 302 12.73 -9.55 3.00
N SER A 303 11.69 -9.96 2.28
CA SER A 303 11.26 -11.35 2.21
C SER A 303 11.10 -11.79 0.76
N GLU A 304 11.37 -13.06 0.53
CA GLU A 304 11.06 -13.74 -0.71
C GLU A 304 10.63 -15.18 -0.36
N ASP A 305 9.39 -15.53 -0.64
CA ASP A 305 8.78 -16.81 -0.27
C ASP A 305 8.97 -17.13 1.24
N MET A 306 9.79 -18.14 1.55
CA MET A 306 10.07 -18.58 2.93
C MET A 306 11.45 -18.11 3.44
N VAL A 307 12.04 -17.12 2.79
CA VAL A 307 13.34 -16.54 3.14
C VAL A 307 13.17 -15.10 3.61
N LEU A 308 13.70 -14.81 4.79
CA LEU A 308 13.83 -13.48 5.36
C LEU A 308 15.29 -13.05 5.30
N ASN A 309 15.56 -11.86 4.80
CA ASN A 309 16.86 -11.22 4.86
C ASN A 309 16.75 -9.93 5.66
N ALA A 310 17.55 -9.80 6.70
CA ALA A 310 17.67 -8.59 7.50
C ALA A 310 19.06 -7.98 7.28
N TYR A 311 19.11 -6.67 7.18
CA TYR A 311 20.32 -5.90 6.95
C TYR A 311 20.45 -4.83 8.02
N MET A 312 21.68 -4.61 8.46
CA MET A 312 22.03 -3.55 9.41
C MET A 312 23.34 -2.90 9.02
N ARG A 313 23.41 -1.58 9.04
CA ARG A 313 24.63 -0.80 9.05
C ARG A 313 24.82 -0.22 10.43
N CYS A 314 25.80 -0.76 11.16
CA CYS A 314 26.08 -0.46 12.54
C CYS A 314 27.00 0.76 12.63
N HIS A 315 26.55 1.83 13.26
CA HIS A 315 27.28 3.09 13.44
C HIS A 315 27.83 3.27 14.84
N THR A 316 27.34 2.53 15.82
CA THR A 316 27.70 2.70 17.23
C THR A 316 28.26 1.43 17.86
N ALA A 317 29.06 1.56 18.90
CA ALA A 317 29.68 0.43 19.58
C ALA A 317 28.67 -0.46 20.34
N ASN A 318 27.48 0.07 20.63
CA ASN A 318 26.36 -0.65 21.21
C ASN A 318 25.17 -0.81 20.24
N GLY A 319 25.45 -0.69 18.94
CA GLY A 319 24.44 -0.84 17.88
C GLY A 319 23.76 -2.22 17.96
N LEU A 320 22.44 -2.20 18.05
CA LEU A 320 21.61 -3.38 18.21
C LEU A 320 20.30 -3.22 17.45
N VAL A 321 19.93 -4.22 16.67
CA VAL A 321 18.61 -4.35 16.06
C VAL A 321 17.99 -5.69 16.39
N GLY A 322 16.66 -5.73 16.47
CA GLY A 322 15.85 -6.93 16.68
C GLY A 322 14.99 -7.24 15.46
N ILE A 323 15.11 -8.47 14.97
CA ILE A 323 14.24 -9.02 13.94
C ILE A 323 13.13 -9.77 14.67
N GLU A 324 11.91 -9.30 14.55
CA GLU A 324 10.83 -9.68 15.43
C GLU A 324 9.68 -10.32 14.67
N TRP A 325 9.22 -11.46 15.15
CA TRP A 325 7.93 -12.04 14.82
C TRP A 325 7.00 -11.86 16.01
N ARG A 326 5.88 -11.21 15.83
CA ARG A 326 4.94 -10.91 16.92
C ARG A 326 3.82 -11.92 16.96
N THR A 327 3.34 -12.24 18.15
CA THR A 327 2.19 -13.13 18.33
C THR A 327 0.85 -12.46 17.97
N THR A 328 0.85 -11.15 17.85
CA THR A 328 -0.28 -10.37 17.35
C THR A 328 0.22 -9.46 16.25
N ASP A 329 -0.48 -9.43 15.13
CA ASP A 329 -0.14 -8.54 14.05
C ASP A 329 -0.33 -7.08 14.47
N THR A 330 0.78 -6.35 14.50
CA THR A 330 0.79 -4.96 14.98
C THR A 330 0.54 -3.93 13.90
N LEU A 331 0.58 -4.35 12.64
CA LEU A 331 0.27 -3.45 11.54
C LEU A 331 -1.24 -3.33 11.34
N ASP A 332 -2.07 -3.69 12.22
CA ASP A 332 -3.53 -3.51 12.23
C ASP A 332 -4.19 -3.38 10.83
N HIS A 333 -3.69 -4.15 9.89
CA HIS A 333 -4.17 -4.17 8.52
C HIS A 333 -5.10 -5.35 8.33
N GLY A 334 -6.37 -5.10 8.14
CA GLY A 334 -7.33 -6.14 7.92
C GLY A 334 -7.15 -6.97 6.65
N CYS A 335 -6.39 -6.50 5.64
CA CYS A 335 -6.30 -7.21 4.35
C CYS A 335 -5.57 -8.54 4.43
N ILE A 336 -4.47 -8.61 5.16
CA ILE A 336 -3.62 -9.80 5.27
C ILE A 336 -3.07 -10.00 6.69
N ALA A 337 -3.78 -9.60 7.71
CA ALA A 337 -3.39 -9.79 9.10
C ALA A 337 -3.54 -11.26 9.53
N TYR A 338 -2.63 -11.76 10.36
CA TYR A 338 -2.79 -13.07 10.98
C TYR A 338 -3.55 -12.99 12.32
N ASP A 339 -4.20 -14.09 12.68
CA ASP A 339 -4.89 -14.20 13.96
C ASP A 339 -3.88 -14.22 15.13
N PRO A 340 -4.18 -13.58 16.25
CA PRO A 340 -3.33 -13.62 17.44
C PRO A 340 -3.03 -15.04 17.91
N MET A 341 -1.76 -15.31 18.14
CA MET A 341 -1.28 -16.56 18.75
C MET A 341 -0.71 -16.21 20.13
N THR A 342 -1.41 -16.58 21.19
CA THR A 342 -1.04 -16.22 22.56
C THR A 342 -0.21 -17.29 23.27
N SER A 343 0.02 -18.43 22.62
CA SER A 343 0.78 -19.56 23.14
C SER A 343 1.69 -20.16 22.08
N LEU A 344 2.87 -20.57 22.49
CA LEU A 344 3.81 -21.34 21.66
C LEU A 344 3.60 -22.86 21.76
N LEU A 345 2.58 -23.33 22.48
CA LEU A 345 2.29 -24.74 22.68
C LEU A 345 2.08 -25.46 21.33
N GLY A 346 2.87 -26.52 21.11
CA GLY A 346 2.78 -27.31 19.88
C GLY A 346 3.43 -26.67 18.65
N LEU A 347 4.07 -25.52 18.80
CA LEU A 347 4.76 -24.87 17.71
C LEU A 347 6.23 -25.30 17.64
N ILE A 348 6.73 -25.41 16.41
CA ILE A 348 8.12 -25.73 16.13
C ILE A 348 8.67 -24.64 15.21
N PHE A 349 9.80 -24.07 15.59
CA PHE A 349 10.57 -23.19 14.72
C PHE A 349 11.69 -24.00 14.08
N LYS A 350 11.70 -24.09 12.75
CA LYS A 350 12.78 -24.74 12.00
C LYS A 350 13.23 -23.84 10.88
N ALA A 351 14.52 -23.50 10.87
CA ALA A 351 15.08 -22.60 9.88
C ALA A 351 16.57 -22.89 9.65
N LYS A 352 17.03 -22.62 8.43
CA LYS A 352 18.46 -22.39 8.19
C LYS A 352 18.77 -20.92 8.44
N ILE A 353 19.70 -20.67 9.33
CA ILE A 353 20.12 -19.32 9.73
C ILE A 353 21.52 -19.09 9.22
N THR A 354 21.75 -17.93 8.57
CA THR A 354 23.07 -17.55 8.05
C THR A 354 23.38 -16.11 8.46
N PHE A 355 24.54 -15.92 9.08
CA PHE A 355 25.08 -14.62 9.47
C PHE A 355 26.13 -14.15 8.47
N THR A 356 26.12 -12.88 8.11
CA THR A 356 27.13 -12.23 7.27
C THR A 356 27.66 -10.96 7.93
N GLY A 357 28.91 -10.61 7.63
CA GLY A 357 29.57 -9.49 8.28
C GLY A 357 30.21 -9.88 9.62
N ASP A 358 30.82 -8.92 10.29
CA ASP A 358 31.52 -9.15 11.57
C ASP A 358 30.56 -9.10 12.77
N GLN A 359 29.73 -10.12 12.86
CA GLN A 359 28.75 -10.30 13.93
C GLN A 359 28.94 -11.63 14.68
N ARG A 360 28.27 -11.76 15.82
CA ARG A 360 28.18 -13.00 16.59
C ARG A 360 27.50 -14.09 15.77
N ASN A 361 28.04 -15.30 15.84
CA ASN A 361 27.55 -16.46 15.12
C ASN A 361 27.66 -17.75 15.94
N PHE A 362 27.41 -18.90 15.32
CA PHE A 362 27.42 -20.21 16.00
C PHE A 362 28.79 -20.68 16.53
N ALA A 363 29.89 -20.03 16.13
CA ALA A 363 31.21 -20.29 16.68
C ALA A 363 31.47 -19.54 17.98
N ASP A 364 30.63 -18.58 18.36
CA ASP A 364 30.76 -17.81 19.60
C ASP A 364 30.26 -18.65 20.79
N THR A 365 31.16 -19.07 21.67
CA THR A 365 30.85 -19.93 22.81
C THR A 365 30.49 -19.17 24.09
N GLU A 366 30.99 -17.92 24.22
CA GLU A 366 30.72 -17.07 25.39
C GLU A 366 29.39 -16.29 25.24
N ASN A 367 29.10 -15.85 24.05
CA ASN A 367 27.90 -15.10 23.73
C ASN A 367 27.27 -15.62 22.42
N PRO A 368 26.73 -16.84 22.44
CA PRO A 368 26.12 -17.44 21.25
C PRO A 368 24.88 -16.65 20.82
N PRO A 369 24.50 -16.75 19.54
CA PRO A 369 23.25 -16.14 19.06
C PRO A 369 22.05 -16.73 19.80
N VAL A 370 21.07 -15.89 20.08
CA VAL A 370 19.87 -16.25 20.85
C VAL A 370 18.58 -15.92 20.11
N LEU A 371 17.55 -16.71 20.36
CA LEU A 371 16.16 -16.33 20.14
C LEU A 371 15.60 -15.86 21.47
N THR A 372 15.18 -14.61 21.53
CA THR A 372 14.54 -14.01 22.70
C THR A 372 13.05 -14.23 22.64
N VAL A 373 12.48 -14.81 23.68
CA VAL A 373 11.03 -14.89 23.90
C VAL A 373 10.63 -13.73 24.80
N VAL A 374 9.73 -12.88 24.35
CA VAL A 374 9.23 -11.71 25.09
C VAL A 374 7.81 -11.97 25.55
N HIS A 375 7.52 -11.72 26.82
CA HIS A 375 6.23 -11.95 27.45
C HIS A 375 5.44 -10.64 27.65
N LYS A 376 4.16 -10.75 27.95
CA LYS A 376 3.23 -9.63 28.10
C LYS A 376 3.60 -8.67 29.25
N ASP A 377 4.37 -9.13 30.22
CA ASP A 377 4.89 -8.34 31.35
C ASP A 377 6.29 -7.77 31.07
N ASP A 378 6.75 -7.82 29.81
CA ASP A 378 8.07 -7.42 29.33
C ASP A 378 9.23 -8.30 29.87
N SER A 379 8.95 -9.40 30.55
CA SER A 379 9.97 -10.39 30.90
C SER A 379 10.52 -11.08 29.64
N ARG A 380 11.77 -11.49 29.68
CA ARG A 380 12.46 -12.08 28.55
C ARG A 380 13.14 -13.39 28.92
N GLN A 381 12.97 -14.39 28.08
CA GLN A 381 13.69 -15.64 28.16
C GLN A 381 14.56 -15.81 26.91
N TYR A 382 15.77 -16.31 27.07
CA TYR A 382 16.77 -16.39 26.00
C TYR A 382 17.06 -17.86 25.66
N ILE A 383 16.73 -18.28 24.44
CA ILE A 383 17.03 -19.62 23.92
C ILE A 383 18.34 -19.53 23.13
N SER A 384 19.38 -20.23 23.60
CA SER A 384 20.65 -20.34 22.86
C SER A 384 20.43 -21.13 21.57
N LEU A 385 20.59 -20.47 20.40
CA LEU A 385 20.40 -21.12 19.10
C LEU A 385 21.40 -22.25 18.87
N THR A 386 22.61 -22.13 19.37
CA THR A 386 23.67 -23.15 19.23
C THR A 386 23.26 -24.51 19.82
N ARG A 387 22.44 -24.49 20.85
CA ARG A 387 21.91 -25.73 21.47
C ARG A 387 20.99 -26.52 20.54
N TYR A 388 20.23 -25.82 19.70
CA TYR A 388 19.22 -26.38 18.79
C TYR A 388 19.71 -26.43 17.35
N ALA A 389 21.03 -26.16 17.15
CA ALA A 389 21.65 -26.11 15.84
C ALA A 389 22.21 -27.48 15.43
N THR A 390 21.99 -27.78 14.16
CA THR A 390 22.65 -28.90 13.44
C THR A 390 23.31 -28.34 12.18
N ASP A 391 24.14 -29.13 11.53
CA ASP A 391 24.80 -28.74 10.26
C ASP A 391 25.52 -27.39 10.33
N ILE A 392 26.17 -27.14 11.48
CA ILE A 392 26.95 -25.91 11.68
C ILE A 392 28.11 -25.88 10.69
N SER A 393 28.23 -24.78 9.91
CA SER A 393 29.35 -24.58 9.02
C SER A 393 30.69 -24.46 9.77
N GLU A 394 31.81 -24.78 9.09
CA GLU A 394 33.14 -24.77 9.71
C GLU A 394 33.52 -23.42 10.33
N ASP A 395 33.07 -22.32 9.73
CA ASP A 395 33.30 -20.96 10.22
C ASP A 395 32.20 -20.45 11.19
N GLY A 396 31.20 -21.30 11.50
CA GLY A 396 30.09 -20.98 12.39
C GLY A 396 29.08 -19.97 11.81
N THR A 397 29.21 -19.59 10.54
CA THR A 397 28.33 -18.55 9.95
C THR A 397 26.95 -19.06 9.61
N SER A 398 26.74 -20.38 9.46
CA SER A 398 25.41 -20.93 9.17
C SER A 398 25.13 -22.22 9.93
N ALA A 399 23.84 -22.45 10.22
CA ALA A 399 23.37 -23.70 10.81
C ALA A 399 21.88 -23.93 10.50
N THR A 400 21.43 -25.17 10.64
CA THR A 400 20.01 -25.50 10.72
C THR A 400 19.59 -25.52 12.17
N VAL A 401 18.63 -24.69 12.55
CA VAL A 401 18.09 -24.60 13.92
C VAL A 401 16.70 -25.23 13.95
N THR A 402 16.46 -26.11 14.94
CA THR A 402 15.12 -26.68 15.17
C THR A 402 14.78 -26.56 16.66
N ILE A 403 13.75 -25.78 16.98
CA ILE A 403 13.27 -25.54 18.34
C ILE A 403 11.83 -26.05 18.43
N ASP A 404 11.61 -27.16 19.12
CA ASP A 404 10.29 -27.53 19.60
C ASP A 404 10.04 -26.76 20.91
N PHE A 405 9.11 -25.86 20.92
CA PHE A 405 8.87 -24.99 22.07
C PHE A 405 8.37 -25.77 23.29
N ASN A 406 7.74 -26.94 23.11
CA ASN A 406 7.32 -27.76 24.25
C ASN A 406 8.50 -28.27 25.09
N ASP A 407 9.64 -28.47 24.44
CA ASP A 407 10.86 -28.99 25.07
C ASP A 407 11.98 -27.95 25.16
N ALA A 408 11.71 -26.72 24.77
CA ALA A 408 12.69 -25.65 24.74
C ALA A 408 13.05 -25.16 26.15
N MET A 409 14.33 -24.89 26.35
CA MET A 409 14.89 -24.43 27.63
C MET A 409 15.53 -23.06 27.43
N ALA A 410 15.22 -22.13 28.33
CA ALA A 410 15.88 -20.84 28.43
C ALA A 410 17.23 -20.93 29.13
N GLY A 411 18.02 -19.87 28.98
CA GLY A 411 19.36 -19.75 29.58
C GLY A 411 20.44 -20.42 28.75
N PHE A 412 21.68 -19.99 28.97
CA PHE A 412 22.85 -20.55 28.27
C PHE A 412 23.14 -21.97 28.67
N TYR A 413 22.70 -22.38 29.86
CA TYR A 413 22.92 -23.71 30.45
C TYR A 413 21.66 -24.59 30.56
N ALA A 414 20.55 -24.18 29.92
CA ALA A 414 19.22 -24.80 30.02
C ALA A 414 18.66 -24.73 31.44
N ASP A 415 18.60 -23.55 31.97
CA ASP A 415 18.32 -23.29 33.37
C ASP A 415 16.84 -23.49 33.75
N GLU A 416 15.93 -23.16 32.80
CA GLU A 416 14.50 -23.24 33.02
C GLU A 416 13.72 -23.56 31.73
N PRO A 417 12.53 -24.18 31.80
CA PRO A 417 11.64 -24.34 30.66
C PRO A 417 11.17 -22.97 30.15
N ILE A 418 10.88 -22.88 28.83
CA ILE A 418 10.23 -21.71 28.26
C ILE A 418 8.78 -21.64 28.78
N GLU A 419 8.36 -20.46 29.18
CA GLU A 419 6.95 -20.17 29.41
C GLU A 419 6.25 -20.03 28.07
N LEU A 420 5.28 -20.91 27.79
CA LEU A 420 4.65 -21.01 26.49
C LEU A 420 3.46 -20.05 26.31
N GLU A 421 2.90 -19.60 27.42
CA GLU A 421 1.74 -18.72 27.44
C GLU A 421 2.17 -17.24 27.54
N SER A 422 1.26 -16.34 27.22
CA SER A 422 1.49 -14.88 27.36
C SER A 422 2.68 -14.33 26.56
N VAL A 423 3.11 -15.05 25.54
CA VAL A 423 4.19 -14.60 24.64
C VAL A 423 3.66 -13.48 23.73
N THR A 424 4.44 -12.41 23.61
CA THR A 424 4.13 -11.27 22.72
C THR A 424 4.98 -11.27 21.45
N SER A 425 6.25 -11.74 21.56
CA SER A 425 7.10 -11.83 20.37
C SER A 425 8.27 -12.82 20.54
N LEU A 426 8.80 -13.19 19.39
CA LEU A 426 10.08 -13.89 19.23
C LEU A 426 11.03 -12.95 18.50
N MET A 427 12.26 -12.77 19.00
CA MET A 427 13.19 -11.80 18.45
C MET A 427 14.59 -12.38 18.26
N PHE A 428 15.14 -12.21 17.06
CA PHE A 428 16.57 -12.41 16.80
C PHE A 428 17.28 -11.06 16.91
N SER A 429 18.40 -11.05 17.61
CA SER A 429 19.21 -9.85 17.76
C SER A 429 20.38 -9.86 16.78
N MET A 430 20.65 -8.73 16.13
CA MET A 430 21.86 -8.48 15.35
C MET A 430 22.68 -7.39 16.02
N SER A 431 23.95 -7.67 16.24
CA SER A 431 24.92 -6.71 16.74
C SER A 431 26.33 -7.09 16.26
N SER A 432 27.20 -6.12 16.16
CA SER A 432 28.61 -6.36 15.88
C SER A 432 29.21 -7.32 16.91
N ARG A 433 30.21 -8.12 16.51
CA ARG A 433 31.02 -8.94 17.42
C ARG A 433 31.73 -8.08 18.49
N HIS A 434 31.94 -6.83 18.18
CA HIS A 434 32.58 -5.83 19.05
C HIS A 434 31.57 -5.04 19.93
N TYR A 435 30.34 -5.52 20.00
CA TYR A 435 29.28 -4.91 20.81
C TYR A 435 29.72 -4.68 22.26
N LYS A 436 29.46 -3.48 22.77
CA LYS A 436 29.76 -3.03 24.12
C LYS A 436 28.48 -2.55 24.79
N GLU A 437 27.99 -3.32 25.75
CA GLU A 437 26.77 -3.02 26.49
C GLU A 437 26.85 -1.71 27.29
N ASP A 438 28.05 -1.39 27.79
CA ASP A 438 28.31 -0.18 28.58
C ASP A 438 28.58 1.09 27.72
N ALA A 439 28.63 0.95 26.39
CA ALA A 439 28.75 2.10 25.50
C ALA A 439 27.41 2.86 25.43
N THR A 440 27.49 4.10 25.04
CA THR A 440 26.31 4.94 24.80
C THR A 440 25.99 5.02 23.30
N GLU A 441 24.78 5.41 22.97
CA GLU A 441 24.34 5.65 21.56
C GLU A 441 25.16 6.76 20.87
N THR A 442 26.01 7.45 21.60
CA THR A 442 26.95 8.45 21.08
C THR A 442 28.38 7.93 20.96
N THR A 443 28.61 6.63 21.23
CA THR A 443 29.93 5.98 21.05
C THR A 443 30.04 5.48 19.60
N TYR A 444 30.30 6.41 18.68
CA TYR A 444 30.35 6.11 17.25
C TYR A 444 31.58 5.33 16.82
N LEU A 445 31.40 4.46 15.85
CA LEU A 445 32.47 3.74 15.17
C LEU A 445 33.15 4.68 14.14
N GLU A 446 34.47 4.57 13.98
CA GLU A 446 35.20 5.31 12.94
C GLU A 446 34.77 4.88 11.52
N THR A 447 34.42 3.59 11.38
CA THR A 447 33.93 3.00 10.14
C THR A 447 32.70 2.17 10.49
N PRO A 448 31.56 2.39 9.84
CA PRO A 448 30.36 1.57 10.04
C PRO A 448 30.60 0.11 9.66
N ILE A 449 29.86 -0.81 10.25
CA ILE A 449 29.98 -2.25 10.01
C ILE A 449 28.67 -2.75 9.39
N ASP A 450 28.75 -3.37 8.22
CA ASP A 450 27.61 -3.97 7.57
C ASP A 450 27.39 -5.41 8.03
N LEU A 451 26.17 -5.69 8.52
CA LEU A 451 25.76 -6.99 9.06
C LEU A 451 24.52 -7.49 8.30
N GLY A 452 24.43 -8.80 8.15
CA GLY A 452 23.27 -9.43 7.51
C GLY A 452 22.85 -10.73 8.23
N LEU A 453 21.57 -10.98 8.28
CA LEU A 453 20.98 -12.21 8.81
C LEU A 453 19.97 -12.74 7.80
N THR A 454 20.20 -13.99 7.35
CA THR A 454 19.23 -14.70 6.52
C THR A 454 18.57 -15.81 7.35
N ILE A 455 17.24 -15.86 7.32
CA ILE A 455 16.43 -16.89 7.96
C ILE A 455 15.60 -17.57 6.87
N GLU A 456 15.97 -18.77 6.46
CA GLU A 456 15.21 -19.63 5.56
C GLU A 456 14.34 -20.58 6.38
N ILE A 457 13.04 -20.34 6.42
CA ILE A 457 12.07 -21.18 7.14
C ILE A 457 11.95 -22.52 6.42
N LEU A 458 12.12 -23.61 7.16
CA LEU A 458 12.12 -24.96 6.61
C LEU A 458 10.87 -25.74 7.06
N PRO A 459 10.38 -26.66 6.21
CA PRO A 459 9.29 -27.54 6.57
C PRO A 459 9.73 -28.60 7.61
N ILE A 460 8.77 -29.10 8.40
CA ILE A 460 8.92 -30.21 9.30
C ILE A 460 8.38 -31.44 8.58
N ASP A 461 9.22 -32.45 8.37
CA ASP A 461 8.86 -33.66 7.61
C ASP A 461 8.21 -33.35 6.23
N GLY A 462 8.65 -32.26 5.58
CA GLY A 462 8.16 -31.86 4.29
C GLY A 462 6.87 -31.02 4.30
N VAL A 463 6.35 -30.67 5.49
CA VAL A 463 5.12 -29.89 5.66
C VAL A 463 5.38 -28.68 6.56
N TYR A 464 4.87 -27.50 6.19
CA TYR A 464 4.89 -26.33 7.06
C TYR A 464 3.71 -26.39 8.05
N GLN A 465 3.94 -25.97 9.28
CA GLN A 465 2.83 -25.62 10.17
C GLN A 465 2.11 -24.40 9.60
N GLU A 466 0.83 -24.26 9.88
CA GLU A 466 0.01 -23.19 9.33
C GLU A 466 -0.45 -22.22 10.41
N MET A 467 -0.58 -20.95 10.04
CA MET A 467 -1.24 -19.93 10.83
C MET A 467 -2.50 -19.43 10.11
N ILE A 468 -3.47 -18.99 10.88
CA ILE A 468 -4.70 -18.41 10.35
C ILE A 468 -4.44 -16.95 10.00
N VAL A 469 -4.85 -16.53 8.81
CA VAL A 469 -4.74 -15.16 8.34
C VAL A 469 -6.09 -14.62 7.91
N ASN A 470 -6.31 -13.35 8.18
CA ASN A 470 -7.41 -12.61 7.62
C ASN A 470 -7.08 -12.23 6.17
N ARG A 471 -8.05 -12.33 5.30
CA ARG A 471 -7.93 -11.91 3.91
C ARG A 471 -9.11 -11.02 3.54
N HIS A 472 -8.84 -9.76 3.40
CA HIS A 472 -9.77 -8.83 2.79
C HIS A 472 -9.37 -8.63 1.35
N HIS A 473 -10.33 -8.62 0.48
CA HIS A 473 -10.09 -8.44 -0.94
C HIS A 473 -11.07 -7.43 -1.51
N CYS A 474 -10.52 -6.47 -2.22
CA CYS A 474 -11.27 -5.50 -2.99
C CYS A 474 -11.06 -5.67 -4.47
N THR A 475 -12.11 -5.41 -5.23
CA THR A 475 -11.96 -5.31 -6.67
C THR A 475 -10.99 -4.19 -7.01
N PRO A 476 -10.15 -4.38 -8.03
CA PRO A 476 -9.30 -3.32 -8.54
C PRO A 476 -10.10 -2.06 -8.88
N HIS A 477 -9.56 -0.93 -8.51
CA HIS A 477 -10.17 0.40 -8.71
C HIS A 477 -9.17 1.40 -9.30
N GLU A 478 -9.64 2.57 -9.70
CA GLU A 478 -8.83 3.59 -10.37
C GLU A 478 -8.05 4.50 -9.41
N LEU A 479 -8.34 4.43 -8.10
CA LEU A 479 -7.60 5.17 -7.11
C LEU A 479 -6.18 4.61 -6.99
N ARG A 480 -5.19 5.49 -6.90
CA ARG A 480 -3.77 5.14 -6.80
C ARG A 480 -3.28 5.28 -5.36
N ALA A 481 -2.20 4.61 -5.04
CA ALA A 481 -1.62 4.62 -3.70
C ALA A 481 -0.39 5.53 -3.62
N ILE A 482 -0.18 6.10 -2.43
CA ILE A 482 1.06 6.76 -2.05
C ILE A 482 1.65 6.00 -0.86
N THR A 483 2.93 5.71 -0.91
CA THR A 483 3.69 5.07 0.17
C THR A 483 4.95 5.89 0.49
N ALA A 484 5.57 5.64 1.63
CA ALA A 484 6.81 6.29 2.02
C ALA A 484 7.80 5.27 2.59
N TYR A 485 9.09 5.40 2.26
CA TYR A 485 10.12 4.52 2.81
C TYR A 485 10.27 4.70 4.32
N ASP A 486 10.19 5.92 4.82
CA ASP A 486 10.25 6.22 6.25
C ASP A 486 9.23 5.45 7.11
N ASP A 487 8.10 5.07 6.50
CA ASP A 487 7.04 4.31 7.18
C ASP A 487 7.12 2.81 6.95
N HIS A 488 7.93 2.36 5.99
CA HIS A 488 7.99 0.97 5.56
C HIS A 488 9.36 0.31 5.68
N TYR A 489 10.41 1.03 6.03
CA TYR A 489 11.78 0.50 6.10
C TYR A 489 11.93 -0.68 7.07
N ASN A 490 11.06 -0.76 8.07
CA ASN A 490 11.07 -1.78 9.10
C ASN A 490 10.11 -2.97 8.84
N ILE A 491 9.41 -2.96 7.73
CA ILE A 491 8.58 -4.07 7.25
C ILE A 491 9.03 -4.53 5.87
N THR A 492 8.62 -5.72 5.47
CA THR A 492 9.04 -6.25 4.17
C THR A 492 8.30 -5.58 3.01
N PRO A 493 8.97 -5.29 1.88
CA PRO A 493 8.31 -4.80 0.67
C PRO A 493 7.20 -5.75 0.18
N GLU A 494 7.36 -7.06 0.35
CA GLU A 494 6.35 -8.05 -0.01
C GLU A 494 5.02 -7.78 0.73
N ARG A 495 5.10 -7.47 2.02
CA ARG A 495 3.91 -7.14 2.79
C ARG A 495 3.23 -5.85 2.31
N VAL A 496 4.02 -4.83 1.97
CA VAL A 496 3.50 -3.57 1.41
C VAL A 496 2.71 -3.85 0.14
N PHE A 497 3.32 -4.55 -0.83
CA PHE A 497 2.66 -4.84 -2.11
C PHE A 497 1.46 -5.76 -1.97
N GLU A 498 1.52 -6.80 -1.13
CA GLU A 498 0.36 -7.64 -0.89
C GLU A 498 -0.81 -6.84 -0.29
N ASN A 499 -0.56 -5.96 0.68
CA ASN A 499 -1.59 -5.07 1.22
C ASN A 499 -2.22 -4.20 0.12
N LEU A 500 -1.41 -3.55 -0.71
CA LEU A 500 -1.89 -2.70 -1.80
C LEU A 500 -2.75 -3.48 -2.80
N VAL A 501 -2.28 -4.65 -3.21
CA VAL A 501 -2.98 -5.50 -4.17
C VAL A 501 -4.31 -6.01 -3.59
N TYR A 502 -4.32 -6.47 -2.34
CA TYR A 502 -5.56 -6.91 -1.69
C TYR A 502 -6.54 -5.77 -1.43
N ALA A 503 -6.04 -4.56 -1.23
CA ALA A 503 -6.86 -3.36 -1.14
C ALA A 503 -7.38 -2.86 -2.50
N GLY A 504 -6.98 -3.47 -3.61
CA GLY A 504 -7.47 -3.18 -4.96
C GLY A 504 -6.69 -2.07 -5.68
N TYR A 505 -5.57 -1.60 -5.15
CA TYR A 505 -4.71 -0.64 -5.83
C TYR A 505 -3.97 -1.31 -6.99
N GLN A 506 -3.81 -0.57 -8.07
CA GLN A 506 -3.18 -1.05 -9.31
C GLN A 506 -2.54 0.09 -10.10
N ASP A 507 -1.80 -0.25 -11.14
CA ASP A 507 -1.23 0.57 -12.19
C ASP A 507 -0.10 1.52 -11.76
N GLU A 508 -0.29 2.38 -10.77
CA GLU A 508 0.71 3.38 -10.39
C GLU A 508 0.80 3.56 -8.87
N LEU A 509 2.02 3.72 -8.40
CA LEU A 509 2.38 3.94 -7.00
C LEU A 509 3.31 5.14 -6.90
N VAL A 510 2.99 6.09 -6.04
CA VAL A 510 3.95 7.10 -5.59
C VAL A 510 4.66 6.58 -4.37
N HIS A 511 5.98 6.63 -4.38
CA HIS A 511 6.82 6.21 -3.27
C HIS A 511 7.72 7.37 -2.82
N TYR A 512 7.47 7.87 -1.62
CA TYR A 512 8.29 8.91 -1.02
C TYR A 512 9.60 8.33 -0.52
N VAL A 513 10.67 9.02 -0.87
CA VAL A 513 12.02 8.78 -0.38
C VAL A 513 12.58 10.10 0.13
N GLY A 514 12.69 10.23 1.42
CA GLY A 514 13.09 11.52 1.98
C GLY A 514 13.10 11.51 3.49
N MET A 515 13.48 12.61 4.08
CA MET A 515 13.62 12.92 5.49
C MET A 515 14.63 12.03 6.22
N SER A 516 14.38 10.71 6.35
CA SER A 516 15.18 9.82 7.19
C SER A 516 15.37 8.41 6.58
N HIS A 517 16.11 7.57 7.25
CA HIS A 517 16.33 6.12 7.03
C HIS A 517 16.99 5.72 5.71
N PHE A 518 16.95 6.53 4.65
CA PHE A 518 17.48 6.14 3.34
C PHE A 518 18.97 6.44 3.16
N TYR A 519 19.47 7.54 3.75
CA TYR A 519 20.82 8.02 3.52
C TYR A 519 21.87 7.27 4.35
N ASP A 520 23.05 7.16 3.80
CA ASP A 520 24.24 6.76 4.56
C ASP A 520 24.80 7.94 5.35
N THR A 521 25.46 7.65 6.47
CA THR A 521 26.05 8.65 7.34
C THR A 521 27.48 8.32 7.68
N VAL A 522 28.26 9.37 7.93
CA VAL A 522 29.67 9.26 8.36
C VAL A 522 29.88 10.05 9.64
N TRP A 523 30.65 9.46 10.56
CA TRP A 523 31.07 10.17 11.77
C TRP A 523 31.96 11.35 11.41
N THR A 524 31.57 12.53 11.87
CA THR A 524 32.25 13.81 11.59
C THR A 524 32.78 14.42 12.90
N PRO A 525 34.01 14.11 13.27
CA PRO A 525 34.59 14.53 14.58
C PRO A 525 34.57 16.04 14.84
N SER A 526 34.70 16.84 13.78
CA SER A 526 34.70 18.30 13.89
C SER A 526 33.40 18.92 14.41
N VAL A 527 32.27 18.22 14.20
CA VAL A 527 30.95 18.66 14.69
C VAL A 527 30.37 17.70 15.72
N GLY A 528 31.03 16.58 15.97
CA GLY A 528 30.65 15.60 17.00
C GLY A 528 29.32 14.89 16.72
N LYS A 529 28.97 14.63 15.43
CA LYS A 529 27.79 13.89 15.02
C LYS A 529 27.97 13.16 13.70
N LEU A 530 27.05 12.27 13.40
CA LEU A 530 26.90 11.66 12.08
C LEU A 530 26.33 12.70 11.10
N LEU A 531 26.97 12.88 9.96
CA LEU A 531 26.46 13.69 8.85
C LEU A 531 26.23 12.79 7.63
N VAL A 532 25.33 13.22 6.73
CA VAL A 532 25.09 12.49 5.47
C VAL A 532 26.39 12.26 4.70
N ASN A 533 26.53 11.05 4.19
CA ASN A 533 27.62 10.70 3.29
C ASN A 533 27.39 11.36 1.93
N THR A 534 28.40 12.06 1.40
CA THR A 534 28.31 12.74 0.10
C THR A 534 28.88 11.90 -1.05
N THR A 535 29.37 10.70 -0.76
CA THR A 535 29.89 9.75 -1.78
C THR A 535 28.93 8.60 -1.96
N ASP A 536 28.64 7.87 -0.90
CA ASP A 536 27.67 6.78 -0.87
C ASP A 536 26.37 7.31 -0.26
N VAL A 537 25.50 7.86 -1.10
CA VAL A 537 24.35 8.64 -0.62
C VAL A 537 23.25 7.79 -0.01
N LEU A 538 23.15 6.52 -0.39
CA LEU A 538 22.18 5.57 0.17
C LEU A 538 22.87 4.54 1.05
N ASN A 539 22.26 4.20 2.18
CA ASN A 539 22.79 3.13 3.02
C ASN A 539 22.47 1.74 2.44
N PRO A 540 23.28 0.69 2.70
CA PRO A 540 23.08 -0.65 2.16
C PRO A 540 21.72 -1.28 2.50
N PRO A 541 21.17 -1.17 3.73
CA PRO A 541 19.82 -1.63 4.03
C PRO A 541 18.74 -1.00 3.14
N CYS A 542 18.82 0.30 2.87
CA CYS A 542 17.89 1.00 1.97
C CYS A 542 18.01 0.47 0.53
N ILE A 543 19.22 0.26 0.05
CA ILE A 543 19.46 -0.31 -1.31
C ILE A 543 18.78 -1.67 -1.42
N ALA A 544 19.04 -2.58 -0.48
CA ALA A 544 18.48 -3.93 -0.49
C ALA A 544 16.94 -3.93 -0.45
N TRP A 545 16.36 -3.03 0.36
CA TRP A 545 14.91 -2.87 0.44
C TRP A 545 14.31 -2.40 -0.89
N HIS A 546 14.92 -1.40 -1.53
CA HIS A 546 14.43 -0.84 -2.78
C HIS A 546 14.66 -1.75 -3.99
N GLU A 547 15.69 -2.59 -4.00
CA GLU A 547 15.86 -3.65 -5.01
C GLU A 547 14.68 -4.64 -4.95
N ALA A 548 14.32 -5.10 -3.74
CA ALA A 548 13.16 -5.96 -3.56
C ALA A 548 11.84 -5.24 -3.91
N PHE A 549 11.69 -3.97 -3.50
CA PHE A 549 10.55 -3.13 -3.84
C PHE A 549 10.38 -2.98 -5.36
N ALA A 550 11.46 -2.70 -6.09
CA ALA A 550 11.43 -2.55 -7.54
C ALA A 550 11.04 -3.86 -8.26
N ALA A 551 11.57 -4.99 -7.79
CA ALA A 551 11.22 -6.30 -8.32
C ALA A 551 9.71 -6.62 -8.09
N LEU A 552 9.18 -6.29 -6.92
CA LEU A 552 7.77 -6.47 -6.59
C LEU A 552 6.86 -5.50 -7.36
N ALA A 553 7.27 -4.24 -7.54
CA ALA A 553 6.55 -3.30 -8.40
C ALA A 553 6.41 -3.84 -9.83
N ALA A 554 7.49 -4.38 -10.38
CA ALA A 554 7.47 -5.03 -11.69
C ALA A 554 6.58 -6.28 -11.70
N LYS A 555 6.69 -7.14 -10.69
CA LYS A 555 5.88 -8.36 -10.54
C LYS A 555 4.37 -8.06 -10.50
N HIS A 556 3.99 -6.99 -9.82
CA HIS A 556 2.59 -6.56 -9.67
C HIS A 556 2.16 -5.51 -10.70
N HIS A 557 3.01 -5.22 -11.70
CA HIS A 557 2.75 -4.28 -12.80
C HIS A 557 2.46 -2.83 -12.36
N PHE A 558 3.08 -2.38 -11.28
CA PHE A 558 3.03 -0.98 -10.90
C PHE A 558 4.06 -0.16 -11.66
N SER A 559 3.64 1.00 -12.16
CA SER A 559 4.52 2.12 -12.46
C SER A 559 4.91 2.81 -11.15
N VAL A 560 6.09 3.39 -11.08
CA VAL A 560 6.58 4.02 -9.83
C VAL A 560 6.91 5.49 -10.07
N THR A 561 6.37 6.35 -9.24
CA THR A 561 6.83 7.73 -9.08
C THR A 561 7.69 7.81 -7.83
N ILE A 562 8.98 8.12 -8.00
CA ILE A 562 9.93 8.34 -6.90
C ILE A 562 9.79 9.79 -6.47
N SER A 563 9.31 10.04 -5.26
CA SER A 563 9.11 11.38 -4.70
C SER A 563 10.21 11.71 -3.70
N LEU A 564 11.12 12.61 -4.08
CA LEU A 564 12.23 13.04 -3.24
C LEU A 564 11.81 14.21 -2.36
N SER A 565 11.87 14.06 -1.04
CA SER A 565 11.65 15.16 -0.11
C SER A 565 12.77 16.20 -0.17
N TYR A 566 12.39 17.45 0.04
CA TYR A 566 13.32 18.61 0.13
C TYR A 566 13.84 18.84 1.55
N GLU A 567 13.59 17.91 2.44
CA GLU A 567 13.89 17.94 3.87
C GLU A 567 14.94 16.90 4.24
N LEU A 568 15.70 17.18 5.29
CA LEU A 568 16.67 16.26 5.84
C LEU A 568 16.66 16.36 7.38
N MET A 569 16.69 15.22 8.07
CA MET A 569 16.70 15.21 9.53
C MET A 569 17.86 16.05 10.10
N SER A 570 17.55 16.90 11.05
CA SER A 570 18.52 17.80 11.71
C SER A 570 19.71 17.07 12.34
N THR A 571 19.52 15.80 12.71
CA THR A 571 20.57 14.94 13.28
C THR A 571 21.67 14.60 12.29
N ALA A 572 21.38 14.59 10.99
CA ALA A 572 22.30 14.22 9.93
C ALA A 572 22.59 15.35 8.92
N CYS A 573 21.85 16.46 8.97
CA CYS A 573 21.99 17.58 8.05
C CYS A 573 23.21 18.45 8.40
N PRO A 574 24.11 18.79 7.44
CA PRO A 574 25.08 19.86 7.61
C PRO A 574 24.36 21.19 7.84
N PHE A 575 24.80 21.94 8.85
CA PHE A 575 24.16 23.19 9.24
C PHE A 575 24.05 24.22 8.10
N GLU A 576 25.08 24.31 7.29
CA GLU A 576 25.19 25.26 6.18
C GLU A 576 24.29 24.88 4.95
N TRP A 577 23.64 23.70 4.98
CA TRP A 577 22.71 23.30 3.91
C TRP A 577 21.32 23.82 4.14
N ALA A 578 20.97 24.13 5.38
CA ALA A 578 19.64 24.53 5.78
C ALA A 578 19.32 25.98 5.40
N GLN A 579 18.08 26.22 5.04
CA GLN A 579 17.50 27.55 4.90
C GLN A 579 17.52 28.28 6.25
N GLN A 580 17.65 29.62 6.24
CA GLN A 580 17.68 30.45 7.45
C GLN A 580 16.82 31.69 7.25
N ASP A 581 16.17 32.15 8.33
CA ASP A 581 15.50 33.45 8.35
C ASP A 581 16.51 34.60 8.53
N TRP A 582 16.02 35.83 8.58
CA TRP A 582 16.90 37.03 8.73
C TRP A 582 17.72 37.01 10.01
N GLU A 583 17.18 36.50 11.10
CA GLU A 583 17.86 36.37 12.38
C GLU A 583 18.82 35.16 12.45
N GLY A 584 18.87 34.34 11.43
CA GLY A 584 19.71 33.15 11.38
C GLY A 584 19.07 31.91 12.00
N ASN A 585 17.77 31.91 12.29
CA ASN A 585 17.06 30.72 12.74
C ASN A 585 16.88 29.76 11.59
N ILE A 586 17.07 28.48 11.85
CA ILE A 586 16.95 27.40 10.86
C ILE A 586 15.47 27.16 10.49
N ALA A 587 15.24 26.90 9.21
CA ALA A 587 13.97 26.38 8.71
C ALA A 587 13.77 24.95 9.19
N ALA A 588 13.03 24.77 10.27
CA ALA A 588 12.82 23.50 10.93
C ALA A 588 11.33 23.17 11.06
N THR A 589 11.00 21.91 10.84
CA THR A 589 9.64 21.39 11.06
C THR A 589 9.30 21.28 12.54
N GLY A 590 8.02 21.00 12.86
CA GLY A 590 7.53 20.89 14.25
C GLY A 590 7.81 19.55 14.93
N TYR A 591 8.47 18.61 14.26
CA TYR A 591 8.76 17.26 14.80
C TYR A 591 9.90 17.27 15.83
N THR A 592 10.10 16.16 16.51
CA THR A 592 11.22 15.99 17.45
C THR A 592 11.88 14.62 17.19
N PRO A 593 13.14 14.59 16.72
CA PRO A 593 13.93 15.71 16.21
C PRO A 593 13.32 16.32 14.94
N PRO A 594 13.54 17.62 14.66
CA PRO A 594 12.99 18.26 13.46
C PRO A 594 13.73 17.83 12.19
N SER A 595 13.09 17.92 11.05
CA SER A 595 13.77 18.02 9.77
C SER A 595 14.08 19.49 9.43
N TRP A 596 15.13 19.70 8.64
CA TRP A 596 15.54 21.01 8.14
C TRP A 596 15.29 21.10 6.64
N LEU A 597 14.75 22.21 6.19
CA LEU A 597 14.53 22.50 4.78
C LEU A 597 15.85 22.92 4.14
N LEU A 598 16.21 22.24 3.05
CA LEU A 598 17.46 22.50 2.34
C LEU A 598 17.38 23.76 1.47
N SER A 599 18.45 24.56 1.42
CA SER A 599 18.49 25.79 0.62
C SER A 599 18.63 25.47 -0.87
N PRO A 600 17.71 25.92 -1.73
CA PRO A 600 17.81 25.79 -3.18
C PRO A 600 19.08 26.42 -3.79
N CYS A 601 19.68 27.37 -3.10
CA CYS A 601 20.91 28.01 -3.53
C CYS A 601 22.18 27.32 -3.05
N ASN A 602 22.06 26.32 -2.16
CA ASN A 602 23.22 25.55 -1.70
C ASN A 602 23.60 24.48 -2.72
N GLN A 603 24.68 24.73 -3.47
CA GLN A 603 25.13 23.81 -4.52
C GLN A 603 25.49 22.42 -4.01
N TYR A 604 25.97 22.26 -2.77
CA TYR A 604 26.34 20.98 -2.18
C TYR A 604 25.09 20.18 -1.79
N ALA A 605 24.11 20.83 -1.15
CA ALA A 605 22.82 20.21 -0.85
C ALA A 605 22.09 19.78 -2.13
N MET A 606 22.04 20.63 -3.14
CA MET A 606 21.39 20.31 -4.43
C MET A 606 22.12 19.22 -5.20
N ALA A 607 23.46 19.20 -5.16
CA ALA A 607 24.24 18.11 -5.76
C ALA A 607 23.94 16.78 -5.09
N TRP A 608 23.94 16.76 -3.75
CA TRP A 608 23.63 15.57 -2.96
C TRP A 608 22.21 15.06 -3.20
N LEU A 609 21.19 15.93 -3.19
CA LEU A 609 19.82 15.54 -3.54
C LEU A 609 19.71 14.96 -4.97
N GLY A 610 20.47 15.54 -5.91
CA GLY A 610 20.53 15.03 -7.27
C GLY A 610 21.18 13.65 -7.35
N ASP A 611 22.23 13.39 -6.54
CA ASP A 611 22.86 12.06 -6.42
C ASP A 611 21.89 11.05 -5.79
N VAL A 612 21.17 11.43 -4.74
CA VAL A 612 20.13 10.62 -4.09
C VAL A 612 19.03 10.22 -5.10
N LEU A 613 18.45 11.20 -5.80
CA LEU A 613 17.37 10.92 -6.76
C LEU A 613 17.87 10.02 -7.92
N THR A 614 19.13 10.23 -8.34
CA THR A 614 19.75 9.39 -9.37
C THR A 614 19.98 7.96 -8.86
N ALA A 615 20.43 7.80 -7.61
CA ALA A 615 20.68 6.48 -7.03
C ALA A 615 19.38 5.65 -6.91
N PHE A 616 18.27 6.25 -6.47
CA PHE A 616 16.97 5.58 -6.49
C PHE A 616 16.50 5.22 -7.89
N ALA A 617 16.69 6.12 -8.86
CA ALA A 617 16.37 5.81 -10.26
C ALA A 617 17.23 4.67 -10.80
N ASP A 618 18.50 4.58 -10.42
CA ASP A 618 19.41 3.49 -10.81
C ASP A 618 18.93 2.12 -10.31
N ILE A 619 18.34 2.07 -9.12
CA ILE A 619 17.78 0.84 -8.53
C ILE A 619 16.47 0.45 -9.23
N ILE A 620 15.58 1.41 -9.47
CA ILE A 620 14.20 1.09 -9.91
C ILE A 620 14.09 0.93 -11.43
N TYR A 621 14.84 1.73 -12.21
CA TYR A 621 14.77 1.74 -13.69
C TYR A 621 14.99 0.37 -14.37
N PRO A 622 15.89 -0.51 -13.89
CA PRO A 622 16.08 -1.83 -14.52
C PRO A 622 14.85 -2.74 -14.43
N HIS A 623 13.97 -2.51 -13.48
CA HIS A 623 12.82 -3.37 -13.16
C HIS A 623 11.49 -2.83 -13.69
N VAL A 624 11.28 -1.53 -13.58
CA VAL A 624 9.98 -0.88 -13.85
C VAL A 624 10.04 -0.11 -15.16
N GLN A 625 9.05 -0.30 -16.03
CA GLN A 625 9.05 0.29 -17.37
C GLN A 625 8.61 1.75 -17.42
N ASP A 626 7.72 2.17 -16.55
CA ASP A 626 7.19 3.56 -16.49
C ASP A 626 7.53 4.18 -15.13
N ILE A 627 8.49 5.09 -15.15
CA ILE A 627 8.98 5.75 -13.95
C ILE A 627 8.82 7.26 -14.08
N CYS A 628 8.41 7.89 -13.00
CA CYS A 628 8.48 9.33 -12.82
C CYS A 628 9.43 9.64 -11.66
N VAL A 629 10.24 10.67 -11.79
CA VAL A 629 10.98 11.26 -10.67
C VAL A 629 10.38 12.62 -10.33
N GLN A 630 10.15 12.85 -9.06
CA GLN A 630 9.42 13.98 -8.54
C GLN A 630 10.20 14.66 -7.42
N VAL A 631 10.17 15.98 -7.36
CA VAL A 631 10.59 16.73 -6.18
C VAL A 631 9.35 16.99 -5.33
N GLY A 632 9.38 16.49 -4.08
CA GLY A 632 8.31 16.58 -3.12
C GLY A 632 8.44 17.82 -2.22
N GLU A 633 7.38 18.57 -2.10
CA GLU A 633 7.20 19.70 -1.19
C GLU A 633 8.36 20.74 -1.15
N PRO A 634 8.87 21.19 -2.30
CA PRO A 634 9.91 22.19 -2.30
C PRO A 634 9.34 23.57 -2.03
N TRP A 635 9.80 24.23 -0.99
CA TRP A 635 9.42 25.59 -0.66
C TRP A 635 10.51 26.32 0.10
N TRP A 636 10.42 27.64 0.07
CA TRP A 636 11.07 28.50 1.03
C TRP A 636 10.21 28.51 2.32
N TRP A 637 10.76 27.99 3.38
CA TRP A 637 10.06 27.85 4.65
C TRP A 637 9.69 29.20 5.26
N ILE A 638 8.59 29.24 5.97
CA ILE A 638 8.20 30.36 6.78
C ILE A 638 8.35 29.96 8.25
N ASN A 639 9.19 30.67 8.96
CA ASN A 639 9.37 30.42 10.38
C ASN A 639 8.11 30.83 11.16
N THR A 640 7.41 29.87 11.71
CA THR A 640 6.14 30.09 12.41
C THR A 640 6.27 30.90 13.71
N ALA A 641 7.47 30.96 14.30
CA ALA A 641 7.72 31.71 15.54
C ALA A 641 7.72 33.22 15.32
N ASN A 642 8.10 33.70 14.14
CA ASN A 642 8.24 35.13 13.84
C ASN A 642 7.60 35.54 12.49
N ASN A 643 6.95 34.64 11.78
CA ASN A 643 6.35 34.85 10.47
C ASN A 643 7.32 35.37 9.38
N LYS A 644 8.61 35.03 9.49
CA LYS A 644 9.62 35.46 8.53
C LYS A 644 10.00 34.38 7.55
N PRO A 645 10.27 34.70 6.27
CA PRO A 645 10.71 33.73 5.29
C PRO A 645 12.18 33.33 5.53
N CYS A 646 12.48 32.06 5.35
CA CYS A 646 13.81 31.49 5.51
C CYS A 646 14.62 31.54 4.21
N ILE A 647 14.85 32.72 3.69
CA ILE A 647 15.54 33.00 2.41
C ILE A 647 16.90 33.70 2.62
N TYR A 648 17.46 33.64 3.82
CA TYR A 648 18.63 34.43 4.17
C TYR A 648 19.85 33.61 4.59
N ASP A 649 19.91 32.33 4.28
CA ASP A 649 21.13 31.54 4.45
C ASP A 649 22.30 32.16 3.64
N TYR A 650 23.51 31.78 4.01
CA TYR A 650 24.71 32.38 3.42
C TYR A 650 24.76 32.17 1.90
N GLN A 651 24.43 30.98 1.42
CA GLN A 651 24.51 30.63 -0.01
C GLN A 651 23.50 31.41 -0.83
N THR A 652 22.29 31.60 -0.32
CA THR A 652 21.23 32.36 -0.99
C THR A 652 21.64 33.83 -1.13
N LYS A 653 22.17 34.46 -0.06
CA LYS A 653 22.71 35.85 -0.12
C LYS A 653 23.88 35.97 -1.08
N LEU A 654 24.81 35.02 -1.06
CA LEU A 654 25.96 34.98 -1.97
C LEU A 654 25.56 34.84 -3.42
N ALA A 655 24.60 33.96 -3.73
CA ALA A 655 24.09 33.75 -5.08
C ALA A 655 23.38 35.01 -5.61
N PHE A 656 22.58 35.67 -4.77
CA PHE A 656 21.96 36.96 -5.10
C PHE A 656 22.99 38.04 -5.42
N ASN A 657 23.99 38.27 -4.54
CA ASN A 657 25.03 39.24 -4.76
C ASN A 657 25.89 38.93 -6.01
N THR A 658 26.10 37.65 -6.29
CA THR A 658 26.83 37.21 -7.52
C THR A 658 26.07 37.59 -8.79
N ARG A 659 24.76 37.41 -8.77
CA ARG A 659 23.88 37.73 -9.91
C ARG A 659 23.64 39.25 -10.05
N TYR A 660 23.63 39.97 -8.92
CA TYR A 660 23.36 41.39 -8.83
C TYR A 660 24.43 42.08 -7.93
N PRO A 661 25.66 42.37 -8.45
CA PRO A 661 26.79 42.78 -7.63
C PRO A 661 26.59 44.07 -6.83
N ASP A 662 25.72 44.95 -7.29
CA ASP A 662 25.43 46.24 -6.64
C ASP A 662 24.20 46.19 -5.70
N LYS A 663 23.68 44.98 -5.45
CA LYS A 663 22.47 44.76 -4.65
C LYS A 663 22.77 43.86 -3.45
N TYR A 664 22.02 44.05 -2.38
CA TYR A 664 22.12 43.27 -1.17
C TYR A 664 20.75 42.73 -0.78
N ALA A 665 20.71 41.51 -0.24
CA ALA A 665 19.51 40.97 0.37
C ALA A 665 19.09 41.88 1.54
N ALA A 666 17.83 42.22 1.60
CA ALA A 666 17.26 43.06 2.64
C ALA A 666 16.17 42.29 3.41
N ASP A 667 16.03 42.54 4.71
CA ASP A 667 14.98 41.95 5.54
C ASP A 667 13.59 42.38 5.04
N ILE A 668 12.81 41.47 4.57
CA ILE A 668 11.44 41.68 4.07
C ILE A 668 10.45 41.88 5.23
N GLY A 669 10.82 41.39 6.42
CA GLY A 669 9.98 41.44 7.60
C GLY A 669 8.96 40.29 7.69
N ASP A 670 7.82 40.55 8.28
CA ASP A 670 6.70 39.62 8.46
C ASP A 670 5.96 39.40 7.13
N ILE A 671 5.71 38.15 6.76
CA ILE A 671 5.01 37.78 5.51
C ILE A 671 3.55 38.30 5.42
N ASN A 672 2.93 38.64 6.56
CA ASN A 672 1.58 39.20 6.59
C ASN A 672 1.58 40.72 6.24
N ASN A 673 2.75 41.35 6.36
CA ASN A 673 2.94 42.75 5.99
C ASN A 673 4.37 43.00 5.47
N PRO A 674 4.75 42.28 4.35
CA PRO A 674 6.12 42.32 3.85
C PRO A 674 6.47 43.65 3.23
N LEU A 675 7.74 44.07 3.42
CA LEU A 675 8.29 45.18 2.67
C LEU A 675 8.35 44.86 1.17
N SER A 676 8.01 45.82 0.33
CA SER A 676 7.91 45.62 -1.13
C SER A 676 8.49 46.82 -1.91
N GLY A 677 8.67 46.62 -3.21
CA GLY A 677 9.22 47.59 -4.14
C GLY A 677 10.75 47.53 -4.26
N GLY A 678 11.29 47.90 -5.42
CA GLY A 678 12.71 48.00 -5.72
C GLY A 678 13.49 46.70 -5.40
N ASP A 679 14.43 46.79 -4.50
CA ASP A 679 15.35 45.69 -4.17
C ASP A 679 14.66 44.53 -3.40
N TYR A 680 13.59 44.81 -2.67
CA TYR A 680 12.80 43.77 -1.98
C TYR A 680 12.11 42.82 -2.98
N ASP A 681 11.40 43.41 -3.97
CA ASP A 681 10.73 42.61 -5.01
C ASP A 681 11.75 41.84 -5.84
N LEU A 682 12.87 42.46 -6.18
CA LEU A 682 13.93 41.79 -6.93
C LEU A 682 14.50 40.58 -6.17
N TYR A 683 14.63 40.67 -4.86
CA TYR A 683 15.13 39.58 -4.03
C TYR A 683 14.13 38.43 -3.94
N VAL A 684 12.85 38.73 -3.78
CA VAL A 684 11.79 37.69 -3.77
C VAL A 684 11.70 37.00 -5.13
N GLU A 685 11.76 37.74 -6.23
CA GLU A 685 11.77 37.19 -7.60
C GLU A 685 13.00 36.32 -7.85
N PHE A 686 14.16 36.71 -7.34
CA PHE A 686 15.37 35.89 -7.38
C PHE A 686 15.17 34.56 -6.62
N CYS A 687 14.66 34.62 -5.38
CA CYS A 687 14.41 33.41 -4.57
C CYS A 687 13.39 32.49 -5.24
N ASN A 688 12.31 33.02 -5.80
CA ASN A 688 11.34 32.28 -6.58
C ASN A 688 11.98 31.57 -7.78
N ASP A 689 12.78 32.30 -8.58
CA ASP A 689 13.51 31.75 -9.73
C ASP A 689 14.48 30.63 -9.32
N GLN A 690 15.21 30.81 -8.22
CA GLN A 690 16.15 29.80 -7.72
C GLN A 690 15.46 28.54 -7.25
N LEU A 691 14.32 28.64 -6.55
CA LEU A 691 13.51 27.48 -6.16
C LEU A 691 13.09 26.66 -7.39
N GLY A 692 12.50 27.31 -8.38
CA GLY A 692 12.05 26.63 -9.59
C GLY A 692 13.19 26.02 -10.39
N TYR A 693 14.30 26.75 -10.54
CA TYR A 693 15.49 26.23 -11.20
C TYR A 693 16.07 25.02 -10.50
N ALA A 694 16.20 25.05 -9.18
CA ALA A 694 16.74 23.94 -8.38
C ALA A 694 15.89 22.68 -8.54
N CYS A 695 14.55 22.80 -8.43
CA CYS A 695 13.64 21.66 -8.63
C CYS A 695 13.77 21.06 -10.03
N TRP A 696 13.72 21.91 -11.06
CA TRP A 696 13.87 21.45 -12.44
C TRP A 696 15.23 20.76 -12.66
N ASN A 697 16.30 21.33 -12.14
CA ASN A 697 17.66 20.79 -12.29
C ASN A 697 17.80 19.40 -11.68
N LEU A 698 17.19 19.14 -10.50
CA LEU A 698 17.20 17.84 -9.84
C LEU A 698 16.60 16.75 -10.75
N VAL A 699 15.37 16.96 -11.23
CA VAL A 699 14.71 15.95 -12.08
C VAL A 699 15.33 15.84 -13.48
N ASN A 700 15.80 16.97 -14.04
CA ASN A 700 16.43 17.00 -15.36
C ASN A 700 17.80 16.28 -15.36
N ARG A 701 18.51 16.25 -14.25
CA ARG A 701 19.73 15.46 -14.07
C ARG A 701 19.45 13.96 -14.29
N VAL A 702 18.38 13.43 -13.68
CA VAL A 702 17.96 12.03 -13.85
C VAL A 702 17.46 11.80 -15.29
N LYS A 703 16.62 12.70 -15.82
CA LYS A 703 16.11 12.60 -17.20
C LYS A 703 17.23 12.63 -18.25
N SER A 704 18.31 13.34 -17.98
CA SER A 704 19.50 13.37 -18.86
C SER A 704 20.22 12.02 -18.91
N LYS A 705 20.18 11.23 -17.84
CA LYS A 705 20.71 9.86 -17.78
C LYS A 705 19.72 8.85 -18.38
N TYR A 706 18.43 9.01 -18.09
CA TYR A 706 17.35 8.12 -18.47
C TYR A 706 16.27 8.90 -19.22
N THR A 707 16.39 9.03 -20.53
CA THR A 707 15.53 9.91 -21.36
C THR A 707 14.05 9.51 -21.38
N GLN A 708 13.71 8.29 -21.00
CA GLN A 708 12.33 7.79 -20.94
C GLN A 708 11.63 8.12 -19.61
N ILE A 709 12.39 8.49 -18.58
CA ILE A 709 11.81 8.84 -17.28
C ILE A 709 10.98 10.13 -17.40
N LYS A 710 9.79 10.11 -16.82
CA LYS A 710 8.96 11.30 -16.64
C LYS A 710 9.46 12.12 -15.45
N THR A 711 9.15 13.41 -15.46
CA THR A 711 9.52 14.35 -14.41
C THR A 711 8.29 14.95 -13.78
N GLY A 712 8.32 15.15 -12.46
CA GLY A 712 7.22 15.70 -11.70
C GLY A 712 7.63 16.74 -10.67
N ILE A 713 6.70 17.59 -10.31
CA ILE A 713 6.82 18.57 -9.22
C ILE A 713 5.60 18.47 -8.31
N LEU A 714 5.81 18.46 -7.00
CA LEU A 714 4.77 18.38 -5.99
C LEU A 714 4.85 19.57 -5.03
N PRO A 715 4.18 20.69 -5.26
CA PRO A 715 4.05 21.74 -4.25
C PRO A 715 2.88 21.46 -3.29
N PHE A 716 3.10 21.78 -2.00
CA PHE A 716 2.04 21.75 -0.99
C PHE A 716 1.23 23.04 -1.05
N LEU A 717 0.13 23.02 -1.78
CA LEU A 717 -0.65 24.21 -2.09
C LEU A 717 -1.27 24.92 -0.89
N PRO A 718 -1.75 24.27 0.19
CA PRO A 718 -2.29 24.98 1.33
C PRO A 718 -1.36 26.03 1.93
N THR A 719 -0.10 25.71 2.12
CA THR A 719 0.92 26.66 2.61
C THR A 719 1.28 27.71 1.56
N ILE A 720 1.49 27.28 0.31
CA ILE A 720 1.90 28.17 -0.79
C ILE A 720 0.84 29.24 -1.07
N MET A 721 -0.42 28.86 -1.04
CA MET A 721 -1.54 29.74 -1.33
C MET A 721 -2.11 30.45 -0.10
N SER A 722 -1.43 30.37 1.05
CA SER A 722 -1.93 30.96 2.29
C SER A 722 -2.04 32.49 2.25
N ASN A 723 -1.18 33.16 1.48
CA ASN A 723 -1.25 34.59 1.19
C ASN A 723 -0.51 34.96 -0.11
N ALA A 724 -0.65 36.18 -0.57
CA ALA A 724 -0.06 36.66 -1.83
C ALA A 724 1.47 36.67 -1.82
N PHE A 725 2.10 36.83 -0.68
CA PHE A 725 3.56 36.80 -0.57
C PHE A 725 4.09 35.37 -0.68
N THR A 726 3.47 34.42 0.02
CA THR A 726 3.87 33.01 -0.06
C THR A 726 3.66 32.45 -1.46
N GLU A 727 2.58 32.81 -2.17
CA GLU A 727 2.36 32.49 -3.59
C GLU A 727 3.50 33.06 -4.45
N LYS A 728 3.80 34.38 -4.30
CA LYS A 728 4.87 35.05 -5.05
C LYS A 728 6.23 34.39 -4.82
N LEU A 729 6.52 33.92 -3.60
CA LEU A 729 7.78 33.30 -3.22
C LEU A 729 7.88 31.85 -3.69
N ASN A 730 6.81 31.05 -3.53
CA ASN A 730 6.83 29.59 -3.61
C ASN A 730 6.10 28.97 -4.84
N LEU A 731 5.55 29.78 -5.73
CA LEU A 731 4.97 29.30 -7.00
C LEU A 731 5.75 29.85 -8.20
N PRO A 732 6.90 29.27 -8.55
CA PRO A 732 7.75 29.75 -9.67
C PRO A 732 7.12 29.39 -11.03
N LYS A 733 6.18 30.21 -11.51
CA LYS A 733 5.40 29.98 -12.74
C LYS A 733 6.26 29.84 -14.01
N ALA A 734 7.44 30.47 -14.03
CA ALA A 734 8.39 30.32 -15.14
C ALA A 734 9.00 28.90 -15.23
N TRP A 735 8.98 28.15 -14.15
CA TRP A 735 9.55 26.81 -14.03
C TRP A 735 8.49 25.72 -13.90
N TYR A 736 7.44 25.95 -13.11
CA TYR A 736 6.36 24.98 -12.89
C TYR A 736 5.36 25.03 -14.04
N ASN A 737 5.73 24.42 -15.15
CA ASN A 737 4.90 24.39 -16.38
C ASN A 737 5.19 23.09 -17.17
N PRO A 738 4.35 22.71 -18.14
CA PRO A 738 4.46 21.47 -18.90
C PRO A 738 5.66 21.41 -19.88
N GLU A 739 6.38 22.52 -20.11
CA GLU A 739 7.63 22.51 -20.88
C GLU A 739 8.81 22.01 -20.03
N LYS A 740 8.70 22.08 -18.71
CA LYS A 740 9.74 21.75 -17.74
C LYS A 740 9.47 20.45 -16.98
N PHE A 741 8.23 20.15 -16.69
CA PHE A 741 7.80 18.96 -15.98
C PHE A 741 6.72 18.24 -16.75
N ASP A 742 6.81 16.91 -16.82
CA ASP A 742 5.82 16.07 -17.49
C ASP A 742 4.52 15.94 -16.67
N ARG A 743 4.60 16.14 -15.34
CA ARG A 743 3.49 15.98 -14.39
C ARG A 743 3.52 17.04 -13.30
N PHE A 744 2.34 17.48 -12.89
CA PHE A 744 2.13 18.30 -11.71
C PHE A 744 1.36 17.50 -10.66
N TYR A 745 1.90 17.37 -9.49
CA TYR A 745 1.24 16.70 -8.38
C TYR A 745 0.71 17.75 -7.41
N SER A 746 -0.56 17.64 -7.05
CA SER A 746 -1.21 18.57 -6.13
C SER A 746 -1.45 17.94 -4.78
N GLU A 747 -0.79 18.42 -3.77
CA GLU A 747 -1.02 18.06 -2.39
C GLU A 747 -1.84 19.13 -1.70
N CYS A 748 -3.03 18.75 -1.19
CA CYS A 748 -3.99 19.70 -0.66
C CYS A 748 -4.88 19.13 0.45
N TYR A 749 -4.45 18.09 1.11
CA TYR A 749 -5.29 17.34 2.07
C TYR A 749 -5.79 18.21 3.25
N ASP A 750 -5.06 19.24 3.68
CA ASP A 750 -5.53 20.16 4.72
C ASP A 750 -6.87 20.80 4.32
N TRP A 751 -7.02 21.20 3.06
CA TRP A 751 -8.27 21.77 2.59
C TRP A 751 -9.43 20.78 2.60
N ILE A 752 -9.15 19.49 2.43
CA ILE A 752 -10.16 18.44 2.51
C ILE A 752 -10.51 18.16 3.97
N ILE A 753 -9.52 18.09 4.84
CA ILE A 753 -9.69 17.89 6.29
C ILE A 753 -10.51 19.06 6.87
N GLU A 754 -10.23 20.27 6.46
CA GLU A 754 -10.91 21.49 6.91
C GLU A 754 -12.23 21.77 6.18
N THR A 755 -12.64 20.92 5.24
CA THR A 755 -13.87 21.09 4.42
C THR A 755 -13.88 22.30 3.49
N HIS A 756 -12.73 22.76 3.05
CA HIS A 756 -12.60 23.89 2.10
C HIS A 756 -12.73 23.41 0.65
N VAL A 757 -13.95 23.08 0.21
CA VAL A 757 -14.23 22.50 -1.12
C VAL A 757 -13.71 23.35 -2.27
N THR A 758 -13.97 24.66 -2.22
CA THR A 758 -13.55 25.60 -3.27
C THR A 758 -12.02 25.70 -3.36
N LYS A 759 -11.31 25.61 -2.23
CA LYS A 759 -9.85 25.55 -2.23
C LYS A 759 -9.35 24.21 -2.75
N ALA A 760 -10.01 23.11 -2.40
CA ALA A 760 -9.67 21.78 -2.91
C ALA A 760 -9.75 21.74 -4.45
N GLU A 761 -10.71 22.41 -5.06
CA GLU A 761 -10.80 22.59 -6.52
C GLU A 761 -9.63 23.42 -7.08
N GLN A 762 -9.12 24.38 -6.32
CA GLN A 762 -7.97 25.20 -6.74
C GLN A 762 -6.71 24.35 -6.93
N ALA A 763 -6.59 23.23 -6.23
CA ALA A 763 -5.50 22.28 -6.43
C ALA A 763 -5.47 21.65 -7.84
N ILE A 764 -6.56 21.76 -8.60
CA ILE A 764 -6.63 21.35 -10.00
C ILE A 764 -6.64 22.56 -10.93
N THR A 765 -7.37 23.60 -10.56
CA THR A 765 -7.53 24.78 -11.45
C THR A 765 -6.27 25.66 -11.49
N ILE A 766 -5.49 25.75 -10.40
CA ILE A 766 -4.20 26.46 -10.42
C ILE A 766 -3.22 25.83 -11.42
N PRO A 767 -2.89 24.54 -11.35
CA PRO A 767 -1.98 23.94 -12.32
C PRO A 767 -2.55 23.99 -13.75
N ARG A 768 -3.87 23.87 -13.94
CA ARG A 768 -4.48 23.93 -15.25
C ARG A 768 -4.49 25.35 -15.83
N ASP A 769 -5.04 26.31 -15.09
CA ASP A 769 -5.37 27.64 -15.62
C ASP A 769 -4.21 28.63 -15.46
N THR A 770 -3.37 28.46 -14.43
CA THR A 770 -2.26 29.38 -14.13
C THR A 770 -0.94 28.87 -14.66
N LEU A 771 -0.69 27.54 -14.56
CA LEU A 771 0.58 26.94 -14.92
C LEU A 771 0.53 26.25 -16.30
N GLY A 772 -0.66 26.00 -16.86
CA GLY A 772 -0.86 25.48 -18.22
C GLY A 772 -0.76 23.95 -18.35
N PHE A 773 -0.84 23.19 -17.26
CA PHE A 773 -0.88 21.74 -17.35
C PHE A 773 -2.23 21.23 -17.84
N PRO A 774 -2.29 20.36 -18.84
CA PRO A 774 -3.52 19.65 -19.16
C PRO A 774 -3.95 18.77 -17.97
N VAL A 775 -5.26 18.56 -17.79
CA VAL A 775 -5.79 17.77 -16.65
C VAL A 775 -5.18 16.36 -16.58
N SER A 776 -4.90 15.75 -17.73
CA SER A 776 -4.25 14.42 -17.80
C SER A 776 -2.79 14.38 -17.28
N GLN A 777 -2.18 15.52 -17.03
CA GLN A 777 -0.86 15.64 -16.41
C GLN A 777 -0.94 16.15 -14.96
N ILE A 778 -2.14 16.35 -14.44
CA ILE A 778 -2.37 16.74 -13.05
C ILE A 778 -2.69 15.49 -12.25
N HIS A 779 -1.94 15.31 -11.17
CA HIS A 779 -2.02 14.17 -10.27
C HIS A 779 -2.42 14.67 -8.89
N TYR A 780 -3.58 14.28 -8.40
CA TYR A 780 -4.23 14.88 -7.24
C TYR A 780 -4.13 13.99 -6.01
N TYR A 781 -3.65 14.52 -4.90
CA TYR A 781 -3.53 13.81 -3.64
C TYR A 781 -4.74 14.11 -2.75
N LEU A 782 -5.56 13.09 -2.53
CA LEU A 782 -6.81 13.19 -1.76
C LEU A 782 -6.58 13.31 -0.25
N GLY A 783 -5.46 12.80 0.25
CA GLY A 783 -5.16 12.81 1.67
C GLY A 783 -5.08 11.44 2.32
N PHE A 784 -5.36 11.38 3.60
CA PHE A 784 -5.25 10.21 4.46
C PHE A 784 -6.22 10.30 5.64
N VAL A 785 -6.41 9.17 6.32
CA VAL A 785 -7.16 9.11 7.58
C VAL A 785 -6.17 8.81 8.72
N PRO A 786 -5.86 9.76 9.60
CA PRO A 786 -4.86 9.57 10.64
C PRO A 786 -5.31 8.54 11.68
N GLY A 787 -4.34 7.80 12.23
CA GLY A 787 -4.55 6.96 13.40
C GLY A 787 -4.97 7.76 14.63
N GLU A 788 -5.41 7.08 15.69
CA GLU A 788 -5.90 7.74 16.92
C GLU A 788 -4.84 8.56 17.65
N ASP A 789 -3.59 8.19 17.54
CA ASP A 789 -2.42 8.89 18.09
C ASP A 789 -2.14 10.22 17.39
N LEU A 790 -2.36 10.29 16.09
CA LEU A 790 -2.14 11.47 15.27
C LEU A 790 -3.39 12.34 15.09
N ALA A 791 -4.59 11.77 15.25
CA ALA A 791 -5.85 12.47 15.06
C ALA A 791 -5.95 13.83 15.82
N PRO A 792 -5.48 13.95 17.07
CA PRO A 792 -5.51 15.23 17.79
C PRO A 792 -4.68 16.33 17.15
N LEU A 793 -3.61 15.99 16.42
CA LEU A 793 -2.77 16.97 15.69
C LEU A 793 -3.54 17.63 14.54
N TYR A 794 -4.52 16.90 14.01
CA TYR A 794 -5.42 17.39 12.95
C TYR A 794 -6.76 17.92 13.51
N GLY A 795 -6.86 18.12 14.81
CA GLY A 795 -8.05 18.70 15.48
C GLY A 795 -9.21 17.71 15.68
N PHE A 796 -8.99 16.41 15.52
CA PHE A 796 -10.03 15.40 15.75
C PHE A 796 -10.06 14.93 17.21
N ASP A 797 -11.28 14.74 17.72
CA ASP A 797 -11.50 14.08 19.02
C ASP A 797 -11.63 12.56 18.76
N VAL A 798 -10.70 11.77 19.27
CA VAL A 798 -10.70 10.28 19.12
C VAL A 798 -11.91 9.59 19.73
N LYS A 799 -12.70 10.30 20.56
CA LYS A 799 -13.96 9.78 21.12
C LYS A 799 -15.14 9.86 20.14
N THR A 800 -14.98 10.58 19.05
CA THR A 800 -15.97 10.72 17.98
C THR A 800 -15.60 9.81 16.80
N PRO A 801 -16.55 9.41 15.95
CA PRO A 801 -16.25 8.59 14.78
C PRO A 801 -15.62 9.43 13.63
N TYR A 802 -14.52 10.17 13.94
CA TYR A 802 -13.87 11.08 12.97
C TYR A 802 -13.39 10.38 11.70
N LYS A 803 -12.93 9.14 11.82
CA LYS A 803 -12.43 8.36 10.67
C LYS A 803 -13.49 8.26 9.57
N ARG A 804 -14.72 7.91 9.97
CA ARG A 804 -15.84 7.80 9.05
C ARG A 804 -16.17 9.13 8.35
N GLU A 805 -16.19 10.22 9.10
CA GLU A 805 -16.45 11.54 8.54
C GLU A 805 -15.35 11.98 7.58
N LEU A 806 -14.10 11.74 7.93
CA LEU A 806 -12.97 12.07 7.08
C LEU A 806 -12.97 11.24 5.79
N TRP A 807 -13.26 9.93 5.89
CA TRP A 807 -13.45 9.09 4.71
C TRP A 807 -14.52 9.63 3.76
N LYS A 808 -15.67 10.05 4.29
CA LYS A 808 -16.73 10.64 3.48
C LYS A 808 -16.26 11.90 2.75
N ARG A 809 -15.50 12.76 3.43
CA ARG A 809 -14.92 13.96 2.80
C ARG A 809 -13.96 13.61 1.67
N ILE A 810 -13.02 12.70 1.94
CA ILE A 810 -12.05 12.24 0.94
C ILE A 810 -12.77 11.64 -0.27
N MET A 811 -13.71 10.73 -0.04
CA MET A 811 -14.44 10.06 -1.13
C MET A 811 -15.41 11.00 -1.87
N GLY A 812 -15.97 11.99 -1.16
CA GLY A 812 -16.77 13.03 -1.78
C GLY A 812 -15.95 13.89 -2.71
N ASN A 813 -14.77 14.30 -2.27
CA ASN A 813 -13.86 15.07 -3.12
C ASN A 813 -13.40 14.25 -4.34
N TYR A 814 -13.09 12.97 -4.14
CA TYR A 814 -12.76 12.03 -5.23
C TYR A 814 -13.87 11.98 -6.29
N ALA A 815 -15.12 11.80 -5.86
CA ALA A 815 -16.26 11.75 -6.77
C ALA A 815 -16.50 13.06 -7.52
N ASN A 816 -16.44 14.19 -6.81
CA ASN A 816 -16.59 15.52 -7.41
C ASN A 816 -15.52 15.79 -8.47
N ASN A 817 -14.27 15.44 -8.18
CA ASN A 817 -13.17 15.63 -9.13
C ASN A 817 -13.37 14.82 -10.41
N LEU A 818 -13.90 13.61 -10.32
CA LEU A 818 -14.20 12.79 -11.50
C LEU A 818 -15.32 13.36 -12.37
N ASP A 819 -16.33 13.99 -11.75
CA ASP A 819 -17.40 14.64 -12.49
C ASP A 819 -16.95 15.91 -13.21
N MET A 820 -16.03 16.63 -12.58
CA MET A 820 -15.62 17.96 -13.06
C MET A 820 -14.39 17.93 -13.97
N PHE A 821 -13.50 16.91 -13.81
CA PHE A 821 -12.19 16.92 -14.44
C PHE A 821 -11.86 15.56 -15.10
N GLU A 822 -12.26 15.41 -16.35
CA GLU A 822 -11.97 14.20 -17.12
C GLU A 822 -10.46 13.99 -17.29
N GLY A 823 -9.99 12.79 -16.99
CA GLY A 823 -8.58 12.38 -17.12
C GLY A 823 -7.69 12.69 -15.92
N LEU A 824 -8.26 13.22 -14.83
CA LEU A 824 -7.52 13.45 -13.58
C LEU A 824 -7.13 12.13 -12.93
N THR A 825 -5.86 11.97 -12.55
CA THR A 825 -5.38 10.83 -11.75
C THR A 825 -5.37 11.21 -10.28
N GLN A 826 -5.93 10.36 -9.43
CA GLN A 826 -6.11 10.65 -8.01
C GLN A 826 -5.44 9.58 -7.14
N TYR A 827 -4.85 10.01 -6.02
CA TYR A 827 -4.06 9.19 -5.11
C TYR A 827 -4.53 9.37 -3.68
N ILE A 828 -4.32 8.31 -2.89
CA ILE A 828 -4.51 8.35 -1.45
C ILE A 828 -3.27 7.81 -0.75
N TRP A 829 -2.93 8.37 0.38
CA TRP A 829 -1.85 7.87 1.20
C TRP A 829 -2.18 6.48 1.75
N ALA A 830 -1.26 5.55 1.58
CA ALA A 830 -1.43 4.15 1.91
C ALA A 830 -0.27 3.63 2.77
N TYR A 831 0.01 4.28 3.90
CA TYR A 831 1.01 3.81 4.83
C TYR A 831 0.52 3.71 6.29
N PRO A 832 1.09 2.77 7.08
CA PRO A 832 0.52 2.35 8.36
C PRO A 832 0.37 3.45 9.40
N GLN A 833 1.32 4.36 9.51
CA GLN A 833 1.35 5.36 10.58
C GLN A 833 0.22 6.37 10.48
N PHE A 834 -0.09 6.81 9.26
CA PHE A 834 -1.17 7.75 9.03
C PHE A 834 -2.49 7.05 8.78
N ILE A 835 -2.45 5.81 8.36
CA ILE A 835 -3.52 5.21 7.66
C ILE A 835 -3.70 3.74 7.96
N GLY A 836 -3.54 3.33 9.18
CA GLY A 836 -4.00 2.00 9.58
C GLY A 836 -5.34 1.64 8.93
N ASP A 837 -6.15 2.63 8.62
CA ASP A 837 -7.47 2.46 8.01
C ASP A 837 -7.53 2.60 6.49
N SER A 838 -6.64 3.31 5.83
CA SER A 838 -6.81 3.61 4.40
C SER A 838 -6.13 2.61 3.46
N ILE A 839 -5.15 1.86 3.90
CA ILE A 839 -4.68 0.69 3.16
C ILE A 839 -5.74 -0.40 3.22
N VAL A 840 -6.54 -0.43 4.28
CA VAL A 840 -7.29 -1.59 4.65
C VAL A 840 -8.78 -1.32 4.62
N PRO A 841 -9.41 -1.79 3.56
CA PRO A 841 -10.86 -1.69 3.43
C PRO A 841 -11.63 -2.32 4.58
N GLY A 842 -11.00 -3.16 5.36
CA GLY A 842 -11.66 -3.92 6.39
C GLY A 842 -11.90 -3.17 7.70
N GLN A 843 -11.14 -2.13 7.95
CA GLN A 843 -11.30 -1.34 9.17
C GLN A 843 -12.41 -0.30 9.06
N VAL A 844 -12.74 0.10 7.82
CA VAL A 844 -13.86 0.97 7.49
C VAL A 844 -14.68 0.33 6.37
N PRO A 845 -15.29 -0.83 6.60
CA PRO A 845 -15.90 -1.64 5.54
C PRO A 845 -16.95 -0.90 4.74
N GLU A 846 -17.67 -0.02 5.36
CA GLU A 846 -18.75 0.75 4.73
C GLU A 846 -18.21 1.76 3.73
N GLU A 847 -17.23 2.53 4.13
CA GLU A 847 -16.59 3.55 3.27
C GLU A 847 -15.78 2.90 2.16
N PHE A 848 -15.11 1.82 2.46
CA PHE A 848 -14.41 1.06 1.46
C PHE A 848 -15.36 0.38 0.47
N TYR A 849 -16.47 -0.08 0.97
CA TYR A 849 -17.56 -0.57 0.17
C TYR A 849 -18.06 0.49 -0.82
N PHE A 850 -18.11 1.76 -0.39
CA PHE A 850 -18.40 2.87 -1.28
C PHE A 850 -17.35 3.07 -2.36
N LEU A 851 -16.10 3.06 -1.98
CA LEU A 851 -15.01 3.18 -2.94
C LEU A 851 -15.17 2.18 -4.07
N GLY A 852 -15.53 0.99 -3.73
CA GLY A 852 -15.66 -0.02 -4.70
C GLY A 852 -16.98 -0.10 -5.46
N LYS A 853 -18.10 0.36 -4.90
CA LYS A 853 -19.31 0.63 -5.67
C LYS A 853 -19.13 1.85 -6.59
N ARG A 854 -17.96 2.45 -6.56
CA ARG A 854 -17.63 3.62 -7.34
C ARG A 854 -18.52 4.81 -7.03
N TYR A 855 -18.57 5.64 -8.01
CA TYR A 855 -19.23 6.91 -8.05
C TYR A 855 -20.72 6.83 -7.97
N ASP A 856 -21.33 5.75 -8.42
CA ASP A 856 -22.79 5.69 -8.53
C ASP A 856 -23.46 5.74 -7.16
N ILE A 857 -22.89 5.08 -6.16
CA ILE A 857 -23.37 5.19 -4.78
C ILE A 857 -22.90 6.46 -4.12
N ILE A 858 -21.64 6.82 -4.33
CA ILE A 858 -21.09 8.06 -3.81
C ILE A 858 -21.92 9.25 -4.33
N ARG A 859 -22.38 9.22 -5.59
CA ARG A 859 -23.17 10.28 -6.19
C ARG A 859 -24.62 10.30 -5.76
N THR A 860 -25.25 9.15 -5.55
CA THR A 860 -26.72 9.05 -5.42
C THR A 860 -27.19 8.78 -4.02
N ASP A 861 -26.45 8.00 -3.24
CA ASP A 861 -26.94 7.39 -2.01
C ASP A 861 -26.25 7.91 -0.75
N ILE A 862 -25.17 8.68 -0.90
CA ILE A 862 -24.45 9.25 0.24
C ILE A 862 -24.43 10.77 0.11
N PRO A 863 -25.09 11.46 1.03
CA PRO A 863 -24.91 12.89 1.14
C PRO A 863 -23.50 13.16 1.65
N PHE A 864 -22.65 13.69 0.78
CA PHE A 864 -21.40 14.29 1.20
C PHE A 864 -21.69 15.66 1.78
N ASP A 865 -21.37 15.80 3.04
CA ASP A 865 -21.56 17.07 3.73
C ASP A 865 -20.28 17.92 3.58
N PHE A 866 -20.01 18.31 2.33
CA PHE A 866 -19.08 19.40 2.09
C PHE A 866 -19.83 20.70 2.32
N THR A 867 -19.58 21.34 3.44
CA THR A 867 -20.05 22.71 3.64
C THR A 867 -19.16 23.64 2.85
N PRO A 868 -19.71 24.57 2.07
CA PRO A 868 -18.91 25.62 1.42
C PRO A 868 -18.13 26.40 2.47
N ASP A 869 -16.95 26.86 2.11
CA ASP A 869 -16.17 27.77 2.94
C ASP A 869 -17.04 28.97 3.37
N ALA A 870 -17.10 29.24 4.66
CA ALA A 870 -17.80 30.41 5.21
C ALA A 870 -17.08 31.70 4.90
#